data_065578bef64b59642876a2be94455f5f
#
_entry.id   065578bef64b59642876a2be94455f5f
#
_cell.length_a   1.000
_cell.length_b   1.000
_cell.length_c   1.000
_cell.angle_alpha   90.00
_cell.angle_beta   90.00
_cell.angle_gamma   90.00
#
_symmetry.space_group_name_H-M   'P 1'
#
loop_
_entity.id
_entity.type
_entity.pdbx_description
1 polymer ?
#
loop_
_entity_poly.entity_id
_entity_poly.type
_entity_poly.pdbx_seq_one_letter_code
_entity_poly.pdbx_strand_id
1 'polypeptide(L)'
;MTEKKSNTPNSAEKVEEKSTAETAKKADKKPEIAAKSEKVEKADKSAKAENAKKDEKAEKAEKADKSAKAENTKKDEKAEKAEPKPATPKNIENLPIKTALISVSDKTGVVDFAKNLQKLGVKIISTGGTAKLLTQNGVKVMEVGLFTGFPEMLDGRVKTLHPKIHAGILARVDSPEHLQSLEKFRIPTIDIVCVNLYPFEKTIAADNQNLTFEQAIENIDIGGPTMVRAAAKNYNGTAIVTDVADYSAIVDELNKISVTDKDGKKVPAISLKTRYNLSKKAFVHTARYDSAIANFFTSLDDEIYKNDITTPIKAEQKSAFPRKLHQNFDLVQTLRYGENPHQKAAFYKETNPLRESLATYQQVQGKELSYNNLADADAAWECVKAFPRKTHACVIVKHANPCGVATGLDQLEAYEKAFQTDATSAFGGIMAFNQALDTEVIRTMFSKKHFVEVIIAPYVNEDAKRLLAEKPNIRVLIVPLVSGGEPKKQMEMKRIGGGLLLQSADDFMVEENSPTLKVVSIKKPTPKEMQDMIFAMRVAKFIKSNAIVFCRDQMTLGIGAGQMSRVDSARIAAFKATEANSSLKNSVVASDAFFPFRDGLDVLAEFGASAVIQPGGSVRDDEVIAAANEHKIAIR
;
A
#
# COMPACT_ATOMS: atom_id res chain seq x y z
N MET A 1 57.78 35.88 -23.32
CA MET A 1 58.04 36.96 -22.36
C MET A 1 57.54 36.48 -21.01
N THR A 2 58.54 36.14 -20.24
CA THR A 2 58.83 36.28 -18.78
C THR A 2 57.87 35.47 -17.86
N GLU A 3 58.35 34.31 -17.39
CA GLU A 3 59.24 34.01 -16.25
C GLU A 3 58.75 34.55 -14.92
N LYS A 4 58.57 33.69 -13.90
CA LYS A 4 59.54 33.15 -12.90
C LYS A 4 58.72 32.26 -11.92
N LYS A 5 59.05 30.99 -11.69
CA LYS A 5 59.98 30.38 -10.70
C LYS A 5 59.73 30.91 -9.28
N SER A 6 59.58 30.11 -8.23
CA SER A 6 60.27 28.99 -7.60
C SER A 6 59.64 28.78 -6.21
N ASN A 7 59.64 27.76 -5.40
CA ASN A 7 60.62 26.76 -5.03
C ASN A 7 60.00 25.85 -3.98
N THR A 8 60.26 24.56 -4.05
CA THR A 8 60.22 23.62 -2.93
C THR A 8 61.37 23.87 -1.94
N PRO A 9 61.35 23.32 -0.71
CA PRO A 9 61.82 21.95 -0.49
C PRO A 9 61.17 21.19 0.70
N ASN A 10 60.97 19.90 0.47
CA ASN A 10 61.47 18.71 1.17
C ASN A 10 61.79 18.81 2.68
N SER A 11 61.12 17.98 3.50
CA SER A 11 61.75 17.27 4.62
C SER A 11 60.97 15.98 4.94
N ALA A 12 61.48 14.85 4.41
CA ALA A 12 61.29 13.54 4.99
C ALA A 12 62.18 13.45 6.25
N GLU A 13 61.74 12.60 7.14
CA GLU A 13 62.43 11.86 8.22
C GLU A 13 61.89 12.08 9.62
N LYS A 14 61.72 10.92 10.24
CA LYS A 14 61.48 10.63 11.66
C LYS A 14 60.06 10.58 12.13
N VAL A 15 59.52 9.37 12.19
CA VAL A 15 59.01 8.72 13.43
C VAL A 15 58.82 7.20 13.17
N GLU A 16 59.90 6.44 13.30
CA GLU A 16 59.88 5.08 13.86
C GLU A 16 60.32 5.18 15.32
N GLU A 17 59.72 4.33 16.17
CA GLU A 17 59.88 4.18 17.61
C GLU A 17 58.83 4.85 18.48
N LYS A 18 57.71 4.13 18.64
CA LYS A 18 56.89 4.07 19.87
C LYS A 18 55.74 3.03 19.76
N SER A 19 56.08 1.79 19.80
CA SER A 19 55.12 0.68 19.84
C SER A 19 55.65 -0.49 20.65
N THR A 20 55.94 -0.28 21.94
CA THR A 20 56.22 -1.41 22.88
C THR A 20 56.05 -1.04 24.37
N ALA A 21 55.09 -0.21 24.76
CA ALA A 21 54.92 0.18 26.17
C ALA A 21 53.48 0.26 26.68
N GLU A 22 52.49 -0.41 26.05
CA GLU A 22 51.08 -0.25 26.45
C GLU A 22 50.35 -1.58 26.78
N THR A 23 51.06 -2.70 26.91
CA THR A 23 50.49 -4.03 27.23
C THR A 23 50.66 -4.49 28.68
N ALA A 24 51.12 -3.64 29.62
CA ALA A 24 51.35 -4.03 31.00
C ALA A 24 50.56 -3.22 32.07
N LYS A 25 49.46 -2.59 31.75
CA LYS A 25 48.62 -1.83 32.71
C LYS A 25 47.08 -2.12 32.62
N LYS A 26 46.67 -3.31 32.35
CA LYS A 26 45.23 -3.69 32.33
C LYS A 26 44.86 -4.86 33.30
N ALA A 27 45.65 -5.13 34.32
CA ALA A 27 45.38 -6.22 35.26
C ALA A 27 44.81 -5.81 36.64
N ASP A 28 44.70 -4.50 37.00
CA ASP A 28 44.35 -4.09 38.37
C ASP A 28 43.09 -3.20 38.53
N LYS A 29 42.06 -3.37 37.68
CA LYS A 29 40.81 -2.60 37.83
C LYS A 29 39.54 -3.41 38.05
N LYS A 30 39.62 -4.62 38.63
CA LYS A 30 38.42 -5.44 38.87
C LYS A 30 37.67 -5.23 40.21
N PRO A 31 38.21 -4.58 41.28
CA PRO A 31 37.39 -4.37 42.49
C PRO A 31 36.48 -3.11 42.49
N GLU A 32 36.69 -2.14 41.58
CA GLU A 32 35.96 -0.86 41.67
C GLU A 32 34.57 -0.87 40.98
N ILE A 33 34.31 -1.85 40.10
CA ILE A 33 33.02 -1.99 39.41
C ILE A 33 31.96 -2.68 40.34
N ALA A 34 32.40 -3.59 41.22
CA ALA A 34 31.53 -4.27 42.17
C ALA A 34 31.01 -3.33 43.25
N ALA A 35 31.84 -2.40 43.73
CA ALA A 35 31.46 -1.42 44.76
C ALA A 35 30.51 -0.30 44.25
N LYS A 36 30.52 0.00 42.95
CA LYS A 36 29.56 0.94 42.33
C LYS A 36 28.19 0.32 42.07
N SER A 37 28.12 -0.98 41.78
CA SER A 37 26.83 -1.68 41.57
C SER A 37 26.06 -1.82 42.89
N GLU A 38 26.73 -2.11 44.03
CA GLU A 38 26.07 -2.17 45.33
C GLU A 38 25.57 -0.80 45.85
N LYS A 39 26.26 0.31 45.51
CA LYS A 39 25.79 1.67 45.85
C LYS A 39 24.57 2.09 45.05
N VAL A 40 24.47 1.72 43.80
CA VAL A 40 23.30 2.02 42.95
C VAL A 40 22.10 1.18 43.38
N GLU A 41 22.29 -0.08 43.74
CA GLU A 41 21.21 -0.94 44.19
C GLU A 41 20.66 -0.55 45.60
N LYS A 42 21.51 0.00 46.51
CA LYS A 42 21.07 0.57 47.78
C LYS A 42 20.36 1.91 47.62
N ALA A 43 20.72 2.75 46.66
CA ALA A 43 20.05 4.01 46.34
C ALA A 43 18.66 3.76 45.72
N ASP A 44 18.53 2.74 44.87
CA ASP A 44 17.24 2.40 44.22
C ASP A 44 16.23 1.77 45.24
N LYS A 45 16.73 0.99 46.19
CA LYS A 45 15.89 0.47 47.30
C LYS A 45 15.45 1.54 48.29
N SER A 46 16.26 2.59 48.54
CA SER A 46 15.84 3.72 49.38
C SER A 46 14.83 4.63 48.68
N ALA A 47 14.98 4.87 47.34
CA ALA A 47 14.03 5.64 46.57
C ALA A 47 12.66 4.94 46.41
N LYS A 48 12.64 3.61 46.29
CA LYS A 48 11.38 2.83 46.32
C LYS A 48 10.68 2.83 47.68
N ALA A 49 11.43 2.84 48.78
CA ALA A 49 10.86 2.91 50.11
C ALA A 49 10.31 4.31 50.44
N GLU A 50 10.89 5.38 49.91
CA GLU A 50 10.39 6.76 50.07
C GLU A 50 9.15 7.04 49.21
N ASN A 51 9.07 6.50 48.02
CA ASN A 51 7.87 6.60 47.18
C ASN A 51 6.70 5.79 47.76
N ALA A 52 6.93 4.59 48.28
CA ALA A 52 5.88 3.81 48.95
C ALA A 52 5.31 4.52 50.20
N LYS A 53 6.14 5.27 50.95
CA LYS A 53 5.66 6.09 52.07
C LYS A 53 4.92 7.35 51.64
N LYS A 54 5.20 7.91 50.46
CA LYS A 54 4.45 9.04 49.90
C LYS A 54 3.08 8.61 49.41
N ASP A 55 2.98 7.44 48.77
CA ASP A 55 1.72 6.89 48.26
C ASP A 55 0.78 6.49 49.41
N GLU A 56 1.32 5.90 50.52
CA GLU A 56 0.54 5.59 51.70
C GLU A 56 0.05 6.84 52.45
N LYS A 57 0.81 7.95 52.41
CA LYS A 57 0.41 9.24 53.00
C LYS A 57 -0.63 9.96 52.13
N ALA A 58 -0.58 9.81 50.79
CA ALA A 58 -1.57 10.33 49.86
C ALA A 58 -2.91 9.58 50.01
N GLU A 59 -2.85 8.24 50.15
CA GLU A 59 -4.06 7.42 50.32
C GLU A 59 -4.77 7.67 51.67
N LYS A 60 -4.01 7.95 52.76
CA LYS A 60 -4.57 8.36 54.02
C LYS A 60 -5.16 9.77 54.01
N ALA A 61 -4.60 10.71 53.24
CA ALA A 61 -5.13 12.05 53.04
C ALA A 61 -6.45 12.03 52.24
N GLU A 62 -6.53 11.15 51.20
CA GLU A 62 -7.73 11.00 50.40
C GLU A 62 -8.88 10.30 51.16
N LYS A 63 -8.57 9.38 52.09
CA LYS A 63 -9.56 8.76 52.95
C LYS A 63 -10.07 9.73 54.07
N ALA A 64 -9.22 10.66 54.54
CA ALA A 64 -9.62 11.69 55.49
C ALA A 64 -10.52 12.76 54.86
N ASP A 65 -10.27 13.13 53.58
CA ASP A 65 -11.11 14.10 52.85
C ASP A 65 -12.47 13.51 52.46
N LYS A 66 -12.52 12.18 52.17
CA LYS A 66 -13.80 11.48 51.93
C LYS A 66 -14.65 11.33 53.20
N SER A 67 -14.05 11.23 54.41
CA SER A 67 -14.80 11.17 55.67
C SER A 67 -15.30 12.56 56.11
N ALA A 68 -14.54 13.63 55.85
CA ALA A 68 -14.98 15.01 56.18
C ALA A 68 -16.11 15.50 55.23
N LYS A 69 -16.14 15.03 53.98
CA LYS A 69 -17.27 15.28 53.04
C LYS A 69 -18.53 14.49 53.40
N ALA A 70 -18.41 13.33 54.06
CA ALA A 70 -19.56 12.50 54.43
C ALA A 70 -20.31 13.02 55.65
N GLU A 71 -19.68 13.83 56.54
CA GLU A 71 -20.35 14.42 57.71
C GLU A 71 -21.08 15.75 57.44
N ASN A 72 -20.69 16.50 56.39
CA ASN A 72 -21.35 17.76 56.04
C ASN A 72 -22.58 17.60 55.10
N THR A 73 -22.86 16.40 54.59
CA THR A 73 -24.00 16.14 53.67
C THR A 73 -25.25 15.61 54.36
N LYS A 74 -25.28 15.52 55.71
CA LYS A 74 -26.48 15.03 56.45
C LYS A 74 -27.43 16.12 56.95
N LYS A 75 -27.30 17.35 56.50
CA LYS A 75 -28.17 18.46 56.94
C LYS A 75 -29.04 19.12 55.88
N ASP A 76 -28.92 18.77 54.61
CA ASP A 76 -29.73 19.35 53.53
C ASP A 76 -30.48 18.32 52.68
N GLU A 77 -30.96 17.22 53.25
CA GLU A 77 -31.95 16.35 52.60
C GLU A 77 -33.35 16.97 52.70
N LYS A 78 -33.63 17.95 51.85
CA LYS A 78 -34.97 18.26 51.37
C LYS A 78 -35.02 18.06 49.87
N ALA A 79 -35.55 16.86 49.48
CA ALA A 79 -36.22 16.58 48.21
C ALA A 79 -35.52 17.05 46.93
N GLU A 80 -34.40 16.45 46.58
CA GLU A 80 -33.98 16.39 45.21
C GLU A 80 -34.61 15.13 44.55
N LYS A 81 -35.50 15.33 43.60
CA LYS A 81 -36.07 14.24 42.81
C LYS A 81 -34.92 13.55 42.09
N ALA A 82 -34.68 12.29 42.39
CA ALA A 82 -33.71 11.45 41.71
C ALA A 82 -33.93 11.56 40.21
N GLU A 83 -32.97 12.15 39.48
CA GLU A 83 -32.99 12.10 38.01
C GLU A 83 -33.03 10.63 37.59
N PRO A 84 -33.93 10.25 36.70
CA PRO A 84 -34.01 8.87 36.23
C PRO A 84 -32.66 8.50 35.58
N LYS A 85 -32.03 7.44 36.06
CA LYS A 85 -30.85 6.88 35.41
C LYS A 85 -31.12 6.77 33.91
N PRO A 86 -30.22 7.24 33.03
CA PRO A 86 -30.44 7.16 31.61
C PRO A 86 -30.74 5.71 31.23
N ALA A 87 -31.85 5.51 30.54
CA ALA A 87 -32.28 4.18 30.08
C ALA A 87 -31.16 3.53 29.26
N THR A 88 -30.89 2.25 29.51
CA THR A 88 -29.90 1.51 28.73
C THR A 88 -30.26 1.59 27.25
N PRO A 89 -29.33 1.98 26.35
CA PRO A 89 -29.62 2.09 24.92
C PRO A 89 -30.18 0.78 24.37
N LYS A 90 -31.33 0.84 23.70
CA LYS A 90 -31.94 -0.32 23.04
C LYS A 90 -31.60 -0.30 21.55
N ASN A 91 -31.17 -1.43 21.04
CA ASN A 91 -31.01 -1.61 19.59
C ASN A 91 -32.38 -1.61 18.90
N ILE A 92 -32.52 -0.83 17.82
CA ILE A 92 -33.71 -0.81 16.98
C ILE A 92 -33.44 -1.73 15.79
N GLU A 93 -34.06 -2.92 15.81
CA GLU A 93 -33.82 -3.92 14.76
C GLU A 93 -34.17 -3.37 13.36
N ASN A 94 -35.36 -2.82 13.19
CA ASN A 94 -35.83 -2.25 11.93
C ASN A 94 -36.24 -0.80 12.16
N LEU A 95 -35.45 0.14 11.62
CA LEU A 95 -35.69 1.58 11.72
C LEU A 95 -36.72 2.02 10.69
N PRO A 96 -37.87 2.61 11.09
CA PRO A 96 -38.81 3.19 10.13
C PRO A 96 -38.20 4.38 9.42
N ILE A 97 -38.38 4.45 8.10
CA ILE A 97 -37.81 5.50 7.25
C ILE A 97 -38.90 6.43 6.76
N LYS A 98 -38.92 7.66 7.26
CA LYS A 98 -39.90 8.71 6.95
C LYS A 98 -39.27 9.92 6.28
N THR A 99 -38.00 10.22 6.58
CA THR A 99 -37.31 11.43 6.09
C THR A 99 -35.89 11.10 5.62
N ALA A 100 -35.52 11.54 4.44
CA ALA A 100 -34.18 11.42 3.87
C ALA A 100 -33.59 12.80 3.59
N LEU A 101 -32.34 13.02 4.02
CA LEU A 101 -31.53 14.16 3.61
C LEU A 101 -30.57 13.71 2.51
N ILE A 102 -30.65 14.34 1.32
CA ILE A 102 -29.83 14.00 0.15
C ILE A 102 -29.02 15.20 -0.25
N SER A 103 -27.69 15.11 -0.12
CA SER A 103 -26.74 16.15 -0.50
C SER A 103 -25.49 15.51 -1.08
N VAL A 104 -25.44 15.36 -2.40
CA VAL A 104 -24.37 14.63 -3.09
C VAL A 104 -23.59 15.53 -4.04
N SER A 105 -22.28 15.35 -4.14
CA SER A 105 -21.41 15.96 -5.15
C SER A 105 -21.52 15.19 -6.47
N ASP A 106 -21.29 13.89 -6.45
CA ASP A 106 -21.56 12.98 -7.58
C ASP A 106 -23.07 12.70 -7.66
N LYS A 107 -23.68 13.07 -8.79
CA LYS A 107 -25.12 12.96 -9.04
C LYS A 107 -25.54 11.61 -9.65
N THR A 108 -24.61 10.68 -9.87
CA THR A 108 -24.88 9.39 -10.49
C THR A 108 -25.96 8.62 -9.73
N GLY A 109 -27.01 8.19 -10.41
CA GLY A 109 -28.10 7.39 -9.85
C GLY A 109 -28.98 8.03 -8.77
N VAL A 110 -28.68 9.28 -8.35
CA VAL A 110 -29.39 9.94 -7.23
C VAL A 110 -30.85 10.24 -7.54
N VAL A 111 -31.19 10.52 -8.81
CA VAL A 111 -32.57 10.82 -9.23
C VAL A 111 -33.45 9.59 -9.06
N ASP A 112 -33.00 8.42 -9.52
CA ASP A 112 -33.76 7.17 -9.41
C ASP A 112 -33.85 6.72 -7.96
N PHE A 113 -32.79 6.87 -7.19
CA PHE A 113 -32.80 6.60 -5.75
C PHE A 113 -33.86 7.47 -5.05
N ALA A 114 -33.87 8.77 -5.29
CA ALA A 114 -34.82 9.70 -4.70
C ALA A 114 -36.28 9.43 -5.14
N LYS A 115 -36.50 9.09 -6.42
CA LYS A 115 -37.83 8.68 -6.92
C LYS A 115 -38.35 7.42 -6.21
N ASN A 116 -37.49 6.44 -5.99
CA ASN A 116 -37.86 5.21 -5.27
C ASN A 116 -38.20 5.51 -3.80
N LEU A 117 -37.42 6.34 -3.12
CA LEU A 117 -37.72 6.79 -1.76
C LEU A 117 -39.07 7.51 -1.71
N GLN A 118 -39.32 8.42 -2.66
CA GLN A 118 -40.60 9.15 -2.72
C GLN A 118 -41.80 8.23 -2.97
N LYS A 119 -41.67 7.22 -3.84
CA LYS A 119 -42.75 6.19 -4.07
C LYS A 119 -43.08 5.45 -2.78
N LEU A 120 -42.08 5.22 -1.93
CA LEU A 120 -42.25 4.59 -0.61
C LEU A 120 -42.78 5.56 0.47
N GLY A 121 -43.09 6.80 0.11
CA GLY A 121 -43.63 7.79 1.01
C GLY A 121 -42.59 8.55 1.86
N VAL A 122 -41.30 8.40 1.56
CA VAL A 122 -40.23 9.11 2.27
C VAL A 122 -40.16 10.58 1.84
N LYS A 123 -40.15 11.49 2.79
CA LYS A 123 -39.95 12.93 2.56
C LYS A 123 -38.49 13.21 2.28
N ILE A 124 -38.21 14.05 1.26
CA ILE A 124 -36.85 14.37 0.84
C ILE A 124 -36.50 15.80 1.19
N ILE A 125 -35.41 15.98 1.94
CA ILE A 125 -34.74 17.23 2.22
C ILE A 125 -33.47 17.26 1.36
N SER A 126 -33.15 18.38 0.69
CA SER A 126 -31.95 18.44 -0.15
C SER A 126 -31.36 19.85 -0.24
N THR A 127 -30.14 19.98 -0.75
CA THR A 127 -29.38 21.24 -0.81
C THR A 127 -29.02 21.60 -2.24
N GLY A 128 -28.94 22.88 -2.52
CA GLY A 128 -28.30 23.52 -3.69
C GLY A 128 -28.53 22.77 -5.02
N GLY A 129 -27.46 22.41 -5.70
CA GLY A 129 -27.52 21.74 -7.00
C GLY A 129 -28.20 20.37 -6.98
N THR A 130 -28.16 19.63 -5.85
CA THR A 130 -28.90 18.37 -5.72
C THR A 130 -30.39 18.61 -5.67
N ALA A 131 -30.86 19.59 -4.90
CA ALA A 131 -32.27 19.93 -4.81
C ALA A 131 -32.82 20.38 -6.19
N LYS A 132 -32.09 21.23 -6.91
CA LYS A 132 -32.45 21.65 -8.28
C LYS A 132 -32.60 20.47 -9.22
N LEU A 133 -31.59 19.57 -9.26
CA LEU A 133 -31.63 18.37 -10.11
C LEU A 133 -32.85 17.47 -9.80
N LEU A 134 -33.09 17.20 -8.53
CA LEU A 134 -34.21 16.36 -8.11
C LEU A 134 -35.55 16.95 -8.48
N THR A 135 -35.75 18.26 -8.23
CA THR A 135 -36.99 19.00 -8.59
C THR A 135 -37.23 19.00 -10.09
N GLN A 136 -36.19 19.27 -10.90
CA GLN A 136 -36.29 19.23 -12.37
C GLN A 136 -36.71 17.86 -12.91
N ASN A 137 -36.40 16.79 -12.16
CA ASN A 137 -36.79 15.44 -12.51
C ASN A 137 -38.08 14.93 -11.82
N GLY A 138 -38.90 15.87 -11.29
CA GLY A 138 -40.23 15.56 -10.73
C GLY A 138 -40.24 15.01 -9.32
N VAL A 139 -39.13 15.06 -8.58
CA VAL A 139 -39.07 14.68 -7.17
C VAL A 139 -39.50 15.84 -6.29
N LYS A 140 -40.43 15.59 -5.35
CA LYS A 140 -40.83 16.61 -4.36
C LYS A 140 -39.75 16.77 -3.31
N VAL A 141 -39.10 17.92 -3.26
CA VAL A 141 -37.99 18.23 -2.37
C VAL A 141 -38.32 19.38 -1.46
N MET A 142 -37.97 19.28 -0.19
CA MET A 142 -37.92 20.42 0.73
C MET A 142 -36.48 20.92 0.75
N GLU A 143 -36.24 22.15 0.37
CA GLU A 143 -34.91 22.75 0.44
C GLU A 143 -34.46 22.94 1.89
N VAL A 144 -33.16 22.73 2.16
CA VAL A 144 -32.58 22.87 3.50
C VAL A 144 -32.84 24.27 4.09
N GLY A 145 -32.77 25.30 3.30
CA GLY A 145 -33.10 26.69 3.74
C GLY A 145 -34.53 26.82 4.29
N LEU A 146 -35.51 26.20 3.63
CA LEU A 146 -36.91 26.15 4.14
C LEU A 146 -37.02 25.27 5.38
N PHE A 147 -36.32 24.14 5.42
CA PHE A 147 -36.32 23.22 6.57
C PHE A 147 -35.72 23.86 7.83
N THR A 148 -34.61 24.57 7.67
CA THR A 148 -33.90 25.20 8.80
C THR A 148 -34.54 26.55 9.16
N GLY A 149 -35.14 27.22 8.21
CA GLY A 149 -35.54 28.62 8.30
C GLY A 149 -34.35 29.60 8.22
N PHE A 150 -33.21 29.12 7.70
CA PHE A 150 -31.97 29.88 7.59
C PHE A 150 -31.41 29.80 6.15
N PRO A 151 -31.09 30.92 5.50
CA PRO A 151 -30.59 30.92 4.13
C PRO A 151 -29.20 30.33 4.02
N GLU A 152 -28.86 29.88 2.83
CA GLU A 152 -27.47 29.54 2.46
C GLU A 152 -26.63 30.84 2.46
N MET A 153 -25.41 30.76 3.04
CA MET A 153 -24.53 31.93 3.22
C MET A 153 -23.10 31.58 2.76
N LEU A 154 -22.30 32.64 2.53
CA LEU A 154 -20.89 32.55 2.19
C LEU A 154 -20.64 31.64 0.98
N ASP A 155 -21.36 31.93 -0.11
CA ASP A 155 -21.28 31.18 -1.38
C ASP A 155 -21.48 29.66 -1.22
N GLY A 156 -22.32 29.26 -0.25
CA GLY A 156 -22.64 27.87 0.01
C GLY A 156 -21.73 27.16 1.02
N ARG A 157 -20.73 27.81 1.57
CA ARG A 157 -19.87 27.23 2.63
C ARG A 157 -20.66 26.89 3.89
N VAL A 158 -21.75 27.65 4.17
CA VAL A 158 -22.66 27.43 5.30
C VAL A 158 -24.08 27.20 4.80
N LYS A 159 -24.50 25.92 4.81
CA LYS A 159 -25.87 25.52 4.43
C LYS A 159 -26.42 24.37 5.28
N THR A 160 -25.60 23.40 5.64
CA THR A 160 -25.99 22.21 6.42
C THR A 160 -25.48 22.22 7.86
N LEU A 161 -24.57 23.13 8.21
CA LEU A 161 -24.06 23.32 9.56
C LEU A 161 -25.09 24.06 10.43
N HIS A 162 -26.20 23.40 10.71
CA HIS A 162 -27.31 24.01 11.45
C HIS A 162 -27.83 23.04 12.52
N PRO A 163 -28.18 23.52 13.75
CA PRO A 163 -28.66 22.68 14.83
C PRO A 163 -29.85 21.79 14.46
N LYS A 164 -30.82 22.27 13.67
CA LYS A 164 -31.97 21.47 13.24
C LYS A 164 -31.58 20.25 12.41
N ILE A 165 -30.57 20.38 11.52
CA ILE A 165 -30.04 19.26 10.73
C ILE A 165 -29.40 18.23 11.65
N HIS A 166 -28.45 18.68 12.47
CA HIS A 166 -27.68 17.77 13.31
C HIS A 166 -28.52 17.18 14.46
N ALA A 167 -29.49 17.90 15.00
CA ALA A 167 -30.43 17.33 15.97
C ALA A 167 -31.30 16.22 15.34
N GLY A 168 -31.81 16.46 14.11
CA GLY A 168 -32.57 15.43 13.39
C GLY A 168 -31.77 14.18 13.07
N ILE A 169 -30.45 14.31 12.82
CA ILE A 169 -29.54 13.19 12.56
C ILE A 169 -29.09 12.48 13.85
N LEU A 170 -28.76 13.23 14.92
CA LEU A 170 -28.10 12.72 16.12
C LEU A 170 -29.06 12.29 17.23
N ALA A 171 -30.36 12.60 17.10
CA ALA A 171 -31.33 12.21 18.11
C ALA A 171 -31.41 10.69 18.25
N ARG A 172 -31.26 10.23 19.47
CA ARG A 172 -31.47 8.83 19.80
C ARG A 172 -32.98 8.54 19.84
N VAL A 173 -33.44 7.76 18.87
CA VAL A 173 -34.87 7.41 18.73
C VAL A 173 -35.37 6.43 19.80
N ASP A 174 -34.44 5.84 20.58
CA ASP A 174 -34.70 5.04 21.79
C ASP A 174 -34.72 5.88 23.09
N SER A 175 -34.48 7.20 23.03
CA SER A 175 -34.53 8.11 24.17
C SER A 175 -35.76 9.02 24.11
N PRO A 176 -36.71 8.85 25.04
CA PRO A 176 -37.87 9.73 25.15
C PRO A 176 -37.51 11.20 25.28
N GLU A 177 -36.44 11.52 26.03
CA GLU A 177 -35.98 12.89 26.27
C GLU A 177 -35.49 13.55 24.97
N HIS A 178 -34.78 12.78 24.10
CA HIS A 178 -34.35 13.29 22.79
C HIS A 178 -35.55 13.54 21.88
N LEU A 179 -36.53 12.62 21.85
CA LEU A 179 -37.74 12.78 21.04
C LEU A 179 -38.57 13.98 21.51
N GLN A 180 -38.73 14.18 22.82
CA GLN A 180 -39.41 15.32 23.42
C GLN A 180 -38.69 16.63 23.05
N SER A 181 -37.36 16.64 23.08
CA SER A 181 -36.56 17.79 22.65
C SER A 181 -36.79 18.13 21.20
N LEU A 182 -36.80 17.12 20.30
CA LEU A 182 -37.09 17.34 18.88
C LEU A 182 -38.51 17.92 18.67
N GLU A 183 -39.50 17.39 19.37
CA GLU A 183 -40.89 17.82 19.32
C GLU A 183 -41.05 19.28 19.73
N LYS A 184 -40.41 19.67 20.86
CA LYS A 184 -40.39 21.05 21.37
C LYS A 184 -39.91 22.06 20.31
N PHE A 185 -38.90 21.66 19.53
CA PHE A 185 -38.35 22.54 18.48
C PHE A 185 -38.92 22.25 17.09
N ARG A 186 -39.95 21.37 16.97
CA ARG A 186 -40.58 20.95 15.72
C ARG A 186 -39.58 20.44 14.68
N ILE A 187 -38.62 19.62 15.13
CA ILE A 187 -37.58 19.01 14.30
C ILE A 187 -37.97 17.53 14.04
N PRO A 188 -38.19 17.08 12.81
CA PRO A 188 -38.36 15.68 12.50
C PRO A 188 -37.02 14.94 12.58
N THR A 189 -37.06 13.62 12.83
CA THR A 189 -35.89 12.75 12.65
C THR A 189 -35.49 12.73 11.17
N ILE A 190 -34.17 12.60 10.93
CA ILE A 190 -33.61 12.35 9.61
C ILE A 190 -33.13 10.90 9.61
N ASP A 191 -33.91 10.03 8.97
CA ASP A 191 -33.74 8.59 9.07
C ASP A 191 -32.77 8.03 8.04
N ILE A 192 -32.59 8.74 6.90
CA ILE A 192 -31.53 8.49 5.91
C ILE A 192 -30.75 9.78 5.66
N VAL A 193 -29.43 9.68 5.68
CA VAL A 193 -28.50 10.70 5.19
C VAL A 193 -27.76 10.13 3.99
N CYS A 194 -27.97 10.71 2.81
CA CYS A 194 -27.28 10.33 1.57
C CYS A 194 -26.32 11.46 1.17
N VAL A 195 -25.05 11.27 1.40
CA VAL A 195 -24.00 12.29 1.20
C VAL A 195 -22.75 11.64 0.66
N ASN A 196 -22.29 12.09 -0.50
CA ASN A 196 -20.91 11.87 -0.94
C ASN A 196 -20.17 13.22 -0.94
N LEU A 197 -18.85 13.16 -0.76
CA LEU A 197 -18.03 14.32 -0.53
C LEU A 197 -17.57 14.98 -1.85
N TYR A 198 -17.04 16.18 -1.79
CA TYR A 198 -16.38 16.82 -2.92
C TYR A 198 -15.21 15.98 -3.42
N PRO A 199 -14.90 15.98 -4.72
CA PRO A 199 -13.92 15.05 -5.30
C PRO A 199 -12.47 15.52 -5.11
N PHE A 200 -12.06 15.76 -3.85
CA PHE A 200 -10.72 16.27 -3.51
C PHE A 200 -9.59 15.48 -4.14
N GLU A 201 -9.62 14.14 -4.03
CA GLU A 201 -8.59 13.27 -4.63
C GLU A 201 -8.47 13.44 -6.16
N LYS A 202 -9.61 13.64 -6.86
CA LYS A 202 -9.61 13.89 -8.31
C LYS A 202 -9.08 15.28 -8.62
N THR A 203 -9.38 16.26 -7.78
CA THR A 203 -8.93 17.65 -7.97
C THR A 203 -7.41 17.76 -7.85
N ILE A 204 -6.79 17.06 -6.88
CA ILE A 204 -5.35 17.09 -6.64
C ILE A 204 -4.57 16.05 -7.44
N ALA A 205 -5.22 15.27 -8.31
CA ALA A 205 -4.56 14.22 -9.08
C ALA A 205 -3.35 14.74 -9.88
N ALA A 206 -2.35 13.88 -10.07
CA ALA A 206 -1.05 14.28 -10.67
C ALA A 206 -1.15 14.78 -12.11
N ASP A 207 -2.22 14.44 -12.84
CA ASP A 207 -2.50 14.90 -14.20
C ASP A 207 -3.05 16.33 -14.26
N ASN A 208 -3.44 16.93 -13.12
CA ASN A 208 -3.88 18.32 -13.05
C ASN A 208 -2.66 19.27 -12.93
N GLN A 209 -2.02 19.57 -14.04
CA GLN A 209 -0.86 20.46 -14.10
C GLN A 209 -1.19 21.92 -13.78
N ASN A 210 -2.46 22.32 -13.85
CA ASN A 210 -2.93 23.68 -13.60
C ASN A 210 -3.60 23.86 -12.23
N LEU A 211 -3.41 22.90 -11.32
CA LEU A 211 -3.99 22.95 -9.98
C LEU A 211 -3.49 24.19 -9.22
N THR A 212 -4.40 25.05 -8.82
CA THR A 212 -4.10 26.16 -7.91
C THR A 212 -4.34 25.77 -6.45
N PHE A 213 -3.70 26.50 -5.52
CA PHE A 213 -3.93 26.25 -4.10
C PHE A 213 -5.38 26.59 -3.71
N GLU A 214 -5.96 27.64 -4.29
CA GLU A 214 -7.38 28.01 -4.12
C GLU A 214 -8.31 26.85 -4.54
N GLN A 215 -8.10 26.27 -5.73
CA GLN A 215 -8.91 25.13 -6.19
C GLN A 215 -8.83 23.93 -5.25
N ALA A 216 -7.66 23.65 -4.70
CA ALA A 216 -7.51 22.58 -3.72
C ALA A 216 -8.31 22.88 -2.45
N ILE A 217 -8.21 24.09 -1.90
CA ILE A 217 -8.92 24.51 -0.68
C ILE A 217 -10.45 24.49 -0.89
N GLU A 218 -10.96 25.05 -1.99
CA GLU A 218 -12.40 25.11 -2.26
C GLU A 218 -13.03 23.71 -2.49
N ASN A 219 -12.22 22.70 -2.80
CA ASN A 219 -12.68 21.32 -2.89
C ASN A 219 -12.59 20.55 -1.55
N ILE A 220 -12.30 21.21 -0.43
CA ILE A 220 -12.40 20.63 0.91
C ILE A 220 -13.83 20.78 1.40
N ASP A 221 -14.55 19.67 1.48
CA ASP A 221 -15.92 19.63 2.00
C ASP A 221 -15.91 19.66 3.53
N ILE A 222 -16.65 20.60 4.12
CA ILE A 222 -16.81 20.75 5.57
C ILE A 222 -18.15 20.17 6.02
N GLY A 223 -19.23 20.53 5.35
CA GLY A 223 -20.60 20.15 5.72
C GLY A 223 -20.90 18.67 5.50
N GLY A 224 -20.38 18.11 4.41
CA GLY A 224 -20.53 16.67 4.08
C GLY A 224 -19.97 15.76 5.14
N PRO A 225 -18.67 15.83 5.49
CA PRO A 225 -18.06 15.02 6.52
C PRO A 225 -18.74 15.11 7.88
N THR A 226 -19.22 16.31 8.26
CA THR A 226 -19.95 16.51 9.53
C THR A 226 -21.25 15.71 9.56
N MET A 227 -22.05 15.76 8.49
CA MET A 227 -23.30 14.97 8.39
C MET A 227 -23.02 13.47 8.32
N VAL A 228 -22.02 13.05 7.55
CA VAL A 228 -21.60 11.65 7.42
C VAL A 228 -21.22 11.09 8.78
N ARG A 229 -20.35 11.77 9.52
CA ARG A 229 -19.90 11.34 10.85
C ARG A 229 -21.02 11.35 11.89
N ALA A 230 -21.92 12.34 11.84
CA ALA A 230 -23.08 12.42 12.72
C ALA A 230 -24.01 11.20 12.52
N ALA A 231 -24.38 10.92 11.28
CA ALA A 231 -25.25 9.79 10.94
C ALA A 231 -24.57 8.44 11.25
N ALA A 232 -23.29 8.29 10.90
CA ALA A 232 -22.52 7.08 11.21
C ALA A 232 -22.45 6.81 12.73
N LYS A 233 -22.22 7.84 13.56
CA LYS A 233 -22.25 7.73 15.01
C LYS A 233 -23.60 7.27 15.53
N ASN A 234 -24.68 7.76 14.93
CA ASN A 234 -26.06 7.44 15.32
C ASN A 234 -26.67 6.32 14.48
N TYR A 235 -25.90 5.32 14.04
CA TYR A 235 -26.38 4.22 13.18
C TYR A 235 -27.61 3.49 13.74
N ASN A 236 -27.87 3.54 15.02
CA ASN A 236 -29.07 2.99 15.63
C ASN A 236 -30.35 3.75 15.23
N GLY A 237 -30.24 5.05 14.96
CA GLY A 237 -31.34 5.96 14.64
C GLY A 237 -31.30 6.59 13.24
N THR A 238 -30.26 6.34 12.43
CA THR A 238 -30.10 6.93 11.10
C THR A 238 -29.27 6.01 10.21
N ALA A 239 -29.69 5.83 8.95
CA ALA A 239 -28.89 5.17 7.92
C ALA A 239 -28.05 6.20 7.15
N ILE A 240 -26.75 5.94 7.00
CA ILE A 240 -25.83 6.80 6.21
C ILE A 240 -25.42 6.11 4.92
N VAL A 241 -25.62 6.78 3.79
CA VAL A 241 -25.31 6.30 2.45
C VAL A 241 -24.27 7.22 1.83
N THR A 242 -23.06 6.70 1.58
CA THR A 242 -21.94 7.49 1.04
C THR A 242 -21.54 7.06 -0.37
N ASP A 243 -22.11 5.97 -0.89
CA ASP A 243 -21.70 5.38 -2.16
C ASP A 243 -22.92 5.02 -3.03
N VAL A 244 -22.84 5.35 -4.31
CA VAL A 244 -23.85 5.00 -5.33
C VAL A 244 -24.12 3.50 -5.42
N ALA A 245 -23.10 2.67 -5.20
CA ALA A 245 -23.22 1.21 -5.23
C ALA A 245 -24.20 0.65 -4.18
N ASP A 246 -24.50 1.40 -3.12
CA ASP A 246 -25.44 0.98 -2.06
C ASP A 246 -26.90 1.29 -2.40
N TYR A 247 -27.20 2.17 -3.37
CA TYR A 247 -28.55 2.64 -3.64
C TYR A 247 -29.54 1.52 -3.94
N SER A 248 -29.17 0.59 -4.82
CA SER A 248 -30.04 -0.53 -5.20
C SER A 248 -30.36 -1.44 -4.01
N ALA A 249 -29.33 -1.84 -3.25
CA ALA A 249 -29.50 -2.71 -2.09
C ALA A 249 -30.41 -2.09 -1.01
N ILE A 250 -30.29 -0.77 -0.80
CA ILE A 250 -31.11 -0.03 0.15
C ILE A 250 -32.58 0.02 -0.33
N VAL A 251 -32.80 0.34 -1.61
CA VAL A 251 -34.16 0.36 -2.19
C VAL A 251 -34.80 -1.04 -2.11
N ASP A 252 -34.06 -2.09 -2.41
CA ASP A 252 -34.54 -3.48 -2.31
C ASP A 252 -34.92 -3.86 -0.88
N GLU A 253 -34.12 -3.42 0.11
CA GLU A 253 -34.42 -3.67 1.52
C GLU A 253 -35.67 -2.91 1.98
N LEU A 254 -35.80 -1.62 1.61
CA LEU A 254 -36.98 -0.80 1.91
C LEU A 254 -38.27 -1.34 1.31
N ASN A 255 -38.20 -2.01 0.17
CA ASN A 255 -39.34 -2.69 -0.44
C ASN A 255 -39.74 -3.99 0.28
N LYS A 256 -38.76 -4.66 0.95
CA LYS A 256 -38.98 -5.96 1.63
C LYS A 256 -39.35 -5.79 3.11
N ILE A 257 -38.80 -4.79 3.79
CA ILE A 257 -38.98 -4.62 5.23
C ILE A 257 -39.86 -3.40 5.50
N SER A 258 -40.94 -3.63 6.29
CA SER A 258 -41.77 -2.56 6.80
C SER A 258 -42.13 -2.78 8.26
N VAL A 259 -42.37 -1.70 8.97
CA VAL A 259 -42.85 -1.68 10.36
C VAL A 259 -44.16 -0.90 10.44
N THR A 260 -44.96 -1.20 11.44
CA THR A 260 -46.21 -0.45 11.71
C THR A 260 -45.86 0.71 12.62
N ASP A 261 -46.15 1.94 12.21
CA ASP A 261 -45.93 3.13 13.02
C ASP A 261 -47.04 3.35 14.08
N LYS A 262 -46.90 4.44 14.84
CA LYS A 262 -47.85 4.75 15.93
C LYS A 262 -49.27 4.97 15.43
N ASP A 263 -49.45 5.32 14.16
CA ASP A 263 -50.73 5.59 13.51
C ASP A 263 -51.30 4.36 12.80
N GLY A 264 -50.70 3.17 12.99
CA GLY A 264 -51.10 1.92 12.37
C GLY A 264 -50.69 1.79 10.89
N LYS A 265 -49.90 2.73 10.36
CA LYS A 265 -49.47 2.74 8.96
C LYS A 265 -48.22 1.90 8.77
N LYS A 266 -48.16 1.10 7.70
CA LYS A 266 -46.93 0.45 7.26
C LYS A 266 -45.93 1.48 6.69
N VAL A 267 -44.73 1.50 7.24
CA VAL A 267 -43.64 2.38 6.86
C VAL A 267 -42.44 1.53 6.46
N PRO A 268 -41.75 1.83 5.35
CA PRO A 268 -40.54 1.10 4.96
C PRO A 268 -39.49 1.22 6.05
N ALA A 269 -38.65 0.20 6.19
CA ALA A 269 -37.64 0.16 7.25
C ALA A 269 -36.32 -0.42 6.76
N ILE A 270 -35.23 -0.05 7.46
CA ILE A 270 -33.86 -0.57 7.25
C ILE A 270 -33.41 -1.32 8.51
N SER A 271 -32.83 -2.52 8.33
CA SER A 271 -32.32 -3.36 9.40
C SER A 271 -31.12 -2.73 10.13
N LEU A 272 -30.94 -3.07 11.40
CA LEU A 272 -29.78 -2.68 12.20
C LEU A 272 -28.45 -3.12 11.55
N LYS A 273 -28.43 -4.34 10.98
CA LYS A 273 -27.28 -4.90 10.29
C LYS A 273 -26.82 -4.01 9.12
N THR A 274 -27.76 -3.58 8.28
CA THR A 274 -27.46 -2.70 7.14
C THR A 274 -26.97 -1.35 7.63
N ARG A 275 -27.64 -0.73 8.60
CA ARG A 275 -27.20 0.57 9.16
C ARG A 275 -25.80 0.51 9.78
N TYR A 276 -25.49 -0.57 10.51
CA TYR A 276 -24.17 -0.77 11.09
C TYR A 276 -23.09 -0.94 10.00
N ASN A 277 -23.37 -1.68 8.92
CA ASN A 277 -22.44 -1.83 7.81
C ASN A 277 -22.21 -0.52 7.07
N LEU A 278 -23.25 0.25 6.83
CA LEU A 278 -23.15 1.59 6.24
C LEU A 278 -22.35 2.56 7.12
N SER A 279 -22.52 2.49 8.44
CA SER A 279 -21.74 3.29 9.41
C SER A 279 -20.24 2.99 9.34
N LYS A 280 -19.85 1.71 9.26
CA LYS A 280 -18.43 1.34 9.05
C LYS A 280 -17.88 1.94 7.76
N LYS A 281 -18.62 1.78 6.66
CA LYS A 281 -18.24 2.32 5.34
C LYS A 281 -18.09 3.85 5.39
N ALA A 282 -18.99 4.54 6.07
CA ALA A 282 -18.97 5.98 6.22
C ALA A 282 -17.72 6.49 6.99
N PHE A 283 -17.33 5.81 8.09
CA PHE A 283 -16.10 6.18 8.80
C PHE A 283 -14.84 5.90 7.98
N VAL A 284 -14.78 4.80 7.24
CA VAL A 284 -13.69 4.53 6.30
C VAL A 284 -13.61 5.63 5.23
N HIS A 285 -14.76 6.04 4.68
CA HIS A 285 -14.84 7.09 3.66
C HIS A 285 -14.31 8.44 4.17
N THR A 286 -14.70 8.88 5.38
CA THR A 286 -14.19 10.15 5.94
C THR A 286 -12.71 10.05 6.32
N ALA A 287 -12.25 8.91 6.87
CA ALA A 287 -10.83 8.71 7.18
C ALA A 287 -9.95 8.80 5.93
N ARG A 288 -10.38 8.19 4.81
CA ARG A 288 -9.68 8.27 3.53
C ARG A 288 -9.64 9.70 3.00
N TYR A 289 -10.77 10.40 3.08
CA TYR A 289 -10.89 11.80 2.64
C TYR A 289 -9.92 12.70 3.40
N ASP A 290 -9.91 12.64 4.73
CA ASP A 290 -9.00 13.41 5.57
C ASP A 290 -7.53 13.01 5.34
N SER A 291 -7.26 11.72 5.10
CA SER A 291 -5.91 11.23 4.75
C SER A 291 -5.38 11.85 3.46
N ALA A 292 -6.23 11.99 2.43
CA ALA A 292 -5.85 12.61 1.16
C ALA A 292 -5.53 14.11 1.36
N ILE A 293 -6.35 14.82 2.13
CA ILE A 293 -6.12 16.22 2.48
C ILE A 293 -4.81 16.38 3.25
N ALA A 294 -4.59 15.56 4.29
CA ALA A 294 -3.38 15.61 5.10
C ALA A 294 -2.12 15.30 4.30
N ASN A 295 -2.14 14.28 3.42
CA ASN A 295 -1.04 13.98 2.52
C ASN A 295 -0.74 15.16 1.59
N PHE A 296 -1.76 15.77 0.99
CA PHE A 296 -1.59 16.90 0.11
C PHE A 296 -0.93 18.08 0.83
N PHE A 297 -1.50 18.56 1.93
CA PHE A 297 -0.94 19.70 2.66
C PHE A 297 0.46 19.45 3.18
N THR A 298 0.75 18.26 3.68
CA THR A 298 2.09 17.92 4.23
C THR A 298 3.11 17.57 3.16
N SER A 299 2.71 17.47 1.89
CA SER A 299 3.61 17.37 0.74
C SER A 299 4.04 18.72 0.17
N LEU A 300 3.31 19.79 0.47
CA LEU A 300 3.63 21.12 -0.04
C LEU A 300 4.79 21.76 0.71
N ASP A 301 5.48 22.68 0.02
CA ASP A 301 6.49 23.56 0.64
C ASP A 301 5.85 24.34 1.81
N ASP A 302 6.58 24.48 2.91
CA ASP A 302 6.12 25.22 4.10
C ASP A 302 5.78 26.67 3.84
N GLU A 303 6.34 27.27 2.80
CA GLU A 303 6.13 28.67 2.44
C GLU A 303 5.09 28.87 1.33
N ILE A 304 4.42 27.80 0.89
CA ILE A 304 3.40 27.85 -0.18
C ILE A 304 2.31 28.92 0.09
N TYR A 305 2.01 29.17 1.35
CA TYR A 305 0.99 30.16 1.76
C TYR A 305 1.37 31.60 1.45
N LYS A 306 2.65 31.87 1.12
CA LYS A 306 3.13 33.21 0.71
C LYS A 306 2.88 33.48 -0.76
N ASN A 307 2.57 32.46 -1.55
CA ASN A 307 2.32 32.61 -2.97
C ASN A 307 0.90 33.12 -3.23
N ASP A 308 0.66 33.68 -4.40
CA ASP A 308 -0.68 33.94 -4.88
C ASP A 308 -1.42 32.61 -5.04
N ILE A 309 -2.51 32.44 -4.29
CA ILE A 309 -3.28 31.19 -4.21
C ILE A 309 -3.96 30.84 -5.54
N THR A 310 -4.08 31.80 -6.47
CA THR A 310 -4.66 31.61 -7.80
C THR A 310 -3.67 31.13 -8.84
N THR A 311 -2.35 31.11 -8.51
CA THR A 311 -1.33 30.60 -9.41
C THR A 311 -1.20 29.08 -9.30
N PRO A 312 -0.89 28.36 -10.42
CA PRO A 312 -0.66 26.93 -10.39
C PRO A 312 0.49 26.53 -9.45
N ILE A 313 0.28 25.46 -8.68
CA ILE A 313 1.31 24.89 -7.81
C ILE A 313 2.32 24.19 -8.68
N LYS A 314 3.59 24.62 -8.63
CA LYS A 314 4.68 24.06 -9.41
C LYS A 314 5.13 22.70 -8.85
N ALA A 315 5.72 21.86 -9.72
CA ALA A 315 6.21 20.54 -9.33
C ALA A 315 7.26 20.59 -8.22
N GLU A 316 8.16 21.57 -8.27
CA GLU A 316 9.19 21.78 -7.25
C GLU A 316 8.68 22.19 -5.88
N GLN A 317 7.42 22.65 -5.80
CA GLN A 317 6.72 23.00 -4.56
C GLN A 317 6.00 21.79 -3.92
N LYS A 318 6.08 20.62 -4.55
CA LYS A 318 5.50 19.36 -4.05
C LYS A 318 6.60 18.34 -3.78
N SER A 319 6.70 17.87 -2.54
CA SER A 319 7.56 16.74 -2.20
C SER A 319 6.87 15.42 -2.53
N ALA A 320 7.62 14.47 -3.09
CA ALA A 320 7.16 13.08 -3.22
C ALA A 320 6.97 12.39 -1.84
N PHE A 321 7.54 12.97 -0.78
CA PHE A 321 7.54 12.45 0.58
C PHE A 321 6.82 13.44 1.51
N PRO A 322 5.51 13.27 1.77
CA PRO A 322 4.77 14.13 2.68
C PRO A 322 5.31 13.99 4.11
N ARG A 323 5.30 15.06 4.91
CA ARG A 323 5.77 15.01 6.31
C ARG A 323 4.95 14.06 7.18
N LYS A 324 3.69 13.81 6.82
CA LYS A 324 2.83 12.78 7.41
C LYS A 324 2.30 11.91 6.29
N LEU A 325 2.64 10.64 6.32
CA LEU A 325 2.21 9.67 5.32
C LEU A 325 0.98 8.93 5.81
N HIS A 326 -0.11 9.04 5.09
CA HIS A 326 -1.34 8.29 5.30
C HIS A 326 -1.59 7.39 4.10
N GLN A 327 -1.80 6.11 4.36
CA GLN A 327 -2.13 5.12 3.33
C GLN A 327 -3.31 4.27 3.78
N ASN A 328 -4.14 3.90 2.83
CA ASN A 328 -5.35 3.12 3.07
C ASN A 328 -5.27 1.81 2.30
N PHE A 329 -5.48 0.71 3.00
CA PHE A 329 -5.50 -0.63 2.43
C PHE A 329 -6.78 -1.36 2.81
N ASP A 330 -7.37 -2.04 1.84
CA ASP A 330 -8.57 -2.85 2.03
C ASP A 330 -8.19 -4.32 2.24
N LEU A 331 -8.77 -4.97 3.25
CA LEU A 331 -8.58 -6.41 3.50
C LEU A 331 -9.17 -7.21 2.34
N VAL A 332 -8.34 -7.99 1.67
CA VAL A 332 -8.77 -8.93 0.61
C VAL A 332 -9.13 -10.28 1.22
N GLN A 333 -8.19 -10.86 1.99
CA GLN A 333 -8.42 -12.14 2.65
C GLN A 333 -7.53 -12.33 3.88
N THR A 334 -7.99 -13.12 4.84
CA THR A 334 -7.17 -13.65 5.92
C THR A 334 -6.48 -14.91 5.43
N LEU A 335 -5.16 -15.00 5.61
CA LEU A 335 -4.35 -16.13 5.17
C LEU A 335 -4.25 -17.17 6.28
N ARG A 336 -4.01 -18.44 5.92
CA ARG A 336 -3.92 -19.54 6.90
C ARG A 336 -2.80 -19.31 7.91
N TYR A 337 -1.64 -18.81 7.45
CA TYR A 337 -0.45 -18.44 8.23
C TYR A 337 0.41 -17.48 7.41
N GLY A 338 1.43 -16.89 8.04
CA GLY A 338 2.39 -15.99 7.39
C GLY A 338 3.50 -16.76 6.67
N GLU A 339 4.70 -16.20 6.68
CA GLU A 339 5.88 -16.88 6.15
C GLU A 339 6.13 -18.21 6.87
N ASN A 340 5.90 -18.22 8.19
CA ASN A 340 6.00 -19.39 9.04
C ASN A 340 4.65 -19.81 9.64
N PRO A 341 4.43 -21.11 9.96
CA PRO A 341 3.14 -21.64 10.38
C PRO A 341 2.54 -21.02 11.66
N HIS A 342 3.37 -20.49 12.56
CA HIS A 342 2.93 -19.87 13.80
C HIS A 342 2.45 -18.41 13.63
N GLN A 343 2.69 -17.79 12.47
CA GLN A 343 2.36 -16.40 12.22
C GLN A 343 0.93 -16.26 11.68
N LYS A 344 0.19 -15.27 12.18
CA LYS A 344 -1.08 -14.83 11.56
C LYS A 344 -0.78 -13.89 10.41
N ALA A 345 -1.52 -14.01 9.32
CA ALA A 345 -1.34 -13.16 8.15
C ALA A 345 -2.65 -12.81 7.46
N ALA A 346 -2.61 -11.75 6.69
CA ALA A 346 -3.71 -11.30 5.84
C ALA A 346 -3.13 -10.59 4.61
N PHE A 347 -3.85 -10.61 3.52
CA PHE A 347 -3.56 -9.84 2.33
C PHE A 347 -4.46 -8.61 2.29
N TYR A 348 -3.83 -7.45 2.16
CA TYR A 348 -4.47 -6.17 1.94
C TYR A 348 -4.04 -5.62 0.59
N LYS A 349 -4.92 -4.90 -0.09
CA LYS A 349 -4.61 -4.16 -1.31
C LYS A 349 -4.89 -2.67 -1.12
N GLU A 350 -4.21 -1.84 -1.90
CA GLU A 350 -4.56 -0.43 -2.03
C GLU A 350 -6.00 -0.29 -2.53
N THR A 351 -6.69 0.77 -2.13
CA THR A 351 -8.07 1.01 -2.57
C THR A 351 -8.19 1.15 -4.09
N ASN A 352 -7.17 1.74 -4.74
CA ASN A 352 -7.07 1.86 -6.20
C ASN A 352 -5.73 1.30 -6.68
N PRO A 353 -5.54 -0.03 -6.67
CA PRO A 353 -4.28 -0.63 -7.09
C PRO A 353 -4.07 -0.44 -8.60
N LEU A 354 -2.81 -0.45 -9.03
CA LEU A 354 -2.50 -0.44 -10.46
C LEU A 354 -3.14 -1.65 -11.14
N ARG A 355 -3.72 -1.44 -12.32
CA ARG A 355 -4.45 -2.50 -13.05
C ARG A 355 -3.60 -3.72 -13.39
N GLU A 356 -2.30 -3.51 -13.60
CA GLU A 356 -1.33 -4.56 -13.93
C GLU A 356 -0.60 -5.14 -12.71
N SER A 357 -1.00 -4.75 -11.49
CA SER A 357 -0.39 -5.28 -10.26
C SER A 357 -1.00 -6.62 -9.87
N LEU A 358 -0.25 -7.44 -9.16
CA LEU A 358 -0.77 -8.68 -8.60
C LEU A 358 -2.01 -8.44 -7.73
N ALA A 359 -2.14 -7.28 -7.08
CA ALA A 359 -3.29 -6.94 -6.25
C ALA A 359 -4.65 -6.96 -7.00
N THR A 360 -4.63 -7.02 -8.33
CA THR A 360 -5.84 -7.10 -9.19
C THR A 360 -6.12 -8.51 -9.73
N TYR A 361 -5.39 -9.51 -9.27
CA TYR A 361 -5.56 -10.88 -9.76
C TYR A 361 -6.98 -11.40 -9.65
N GLN A 362 -7.35 -12.24 -10.61
CA GLN A 362 -8.50 -13.12 -10.54
C GLN A 362 -8.00 -14.56 -10.44
N GLN A 363 -8.28 -15.22 -9.33
CA GLN A 363 -8.00 -16.66 -9.22
C GLN A 363 -9.11 -17.45 -9.87
N VAL A 364 -8.77 -18.23 -10.91
CA VAL A 364 -9.75 -19.02 -11.68
C VAL A 364 -9.70 -20.51 -11.34
N GLN A 365 -8.64 -20.97 -10.65
CA GLN A 365 -8.50 -22.35 -10.18
C GLN A 365 -7.61 -22.44 -8.95
N GLY A 366 -7.74 -23.52 -8.21
CA GLY A 366 -6.82 -23.91 -7.13
C GLY A 366 -7.32 -23.59 -5.73
N LYS A 367 -6.53 -24.01 -4.74
CA LYS A 367 -6.75 -23.70 -3.32
C LYS A 367 -6.46 -22.23 -3.05
N GLU A 368 -6.87 -21.72 -1.89
CA GLU A 368 -6.51 -20.38 -1.40
C GLU A 368 -4.99 -20.17 -1.46
N LEU A 369 -4.62 -18.94 -1.80
CA LEU A 369 -3.21 -18.52 -1.80
C LEU A 369 -2.67 -18.44 -0.37
N SER A 370 -1.41 -18.84 -0.19
CA SER A 370 -0.66 -18.61 1.04
C SER A 370 0.11 -17.28 0.97
N TYR A 371 0.65 -16.85 2.10
CA TYR A 371 1.55 -15.70 2.18
C TYR A 371 2.72 -15.83 1.19
N ASN A 372 3.40 -17.00 1.19
CA ASN A 372 4.52 -17.25 0.29
C ASN A 372 4.08 -17.31 -1.18
N ASN A 373 2.89 -17.88 -1.48
CA ASN A 373 2.38 -17.86 -2.85
C ASN A 373 2.19 -16.43 -3.38
N LEU A 374 1.68 -15.51 -2.54
CA LEU A 374 1.49 -14.11 -2.94
C LEU A 374 2.83 -13.39 -3.14
N ALA A 375 3.79 -13.58 -2.23
CA ALA A 375 5.12 -12.97 -2.34
C ALA A 375 5.89 -13.46 -3.57
N ASP A 376 5.89 -14.78 -3.80
CA ASP A 376 6.56 -15.39 -4.95
C ASP A 376 5.85 -15.04 -6.27
N ALA A 377 4.51 -14.96 -6.24
CA ALA A 377 3.69 -14.57 -7.38
C ALA A 377 3.95 -13.13 -7.82
N ASP A 378 4.10 -12.22 -6.86
CA ASP A 378 4.44 -10.82 -7.12
C ASP A 378 5.83 -10.71 -7.76
N ALA A 379 6.84 -11.38 -7.20
CA ALA A 379 8.18 -11.42 -7.78
C ALA A 379 8.20 -11.98 -9.21
N ALA A 380 7.43 -13.04 -9.48
CA ALA A 380 7.35 -13.64 -10.82
C ALA A 380 6.64 -12.70 -11.80
N TRP A 381 5.55 -12.06 -11.38
CA TRP A 381 4.76 -11.16 -12.20
C TRP A 381 5.51 -9.89 -12.54
N GLU A 382 6.15 -9.25 -11.56
CA GLU A 382 6.96 -8.05 -11.81
C GLU A 382 8.13 -8.34 -12.75
N CYS A 383 8.81 -9.50 -12.58
CA CYS A 383 9.89 -9.91 -13.47
C CYS A 383 9.40 -10.15 -14.91
N VAL A 384 8.29 -10.84 -15.12
CA VAL A 384 7.81 -11.15 -16.49
C VAL A 384 7.30 -9.89 -17.21
N LYS A 385 6.79 -8.90 -16.51
CA LYS A 385 6.38 -7.60 -17.06
C LYS A 385 7.55 -6.80 -17.64
N ALA A 386 8.78 -7.05 -17.21
CA ALA A 386 9.97 -6.37 -17.71
C ALA A 386 10.31 -6.74 -19.17
N PHE A 387 9.69 -7.77 -19.71
CA PHE A 387 9.92 -8.20 -21.08
C PHE A 387 8.91 -7.56 -22.04
N PRO A 388 9.37 -7.20 -23.29
CA PRO A 388 8.47 -6.64 -24.29
C PRO A 388 7.28 -7.55 -24.58
N ARG A 389 6.08 -6.97 -24.71
CA ARG A 389 4.84 -7.73 -24.99
C ARG A 389 4.85 -8.51 -26.30
N LYS A 390 5.73 -8.15 -27.24
CA LYS A 390 5.91 -8.86 -28.51
C LYS A 390 6.73 -10.15 -28.38
N THR A 391 7.39 -10.33 -27.25
CA THR A 391 8.30 -11.45 -27.01
C THR A 391 7.60 -12.42 -26.06
N HIS A 392 7.61 -13.71 -26.36
CA HIS A 392 7.15 -14.72 -25.43
C HIS A 392 8.17 -14.87 -24.31
N ALA A 393 7.76 -14.60 -23.07
CA ALA A 393 8.62 -14.70 -21.89
C ALA A 393 8.01 -15.64 -20.85
N CYS A 394 8.87 -16.44 -20.22
CA CYS A 394 8.56 -17.29 -19.08
C CYS A 394 9.53 -17.00 -17.94
N VAL A 395 8.98 -16.78 -16.76
CA VAL A 395 9.71 -16.59 -15.51
C VAL A 395 9.28 -17.65 -14.50
N ILE A 396 10.24 -18.36 -13.93
CA ILE A 396 10.01 -19.31 -12.85
C ILE A 396 10.69 -18.78 -11.59
N VAL A 397 9.90 -18.64 -10.53
CA VAL A 397 10.33 -18.08 -9.24
C VAL A 397 10.23 -19.12 -8.12
N LYS A 398 11.20 -19.09 -7.23
CA LYS A 398 11.20 -19.83 -5.98
C LYS A 398 11.77 -18.95 -4.88
N HIS A 399 11.02 -18.81 -3.76
CA HIS A 399 11.41 -17.96 -2.62
C HIS A 399 11.77 -16.52 -3.03
N ALA A 400 10.84 -15.90 -3.79
CA ALA A 400 10.94 -14.55 -4.32
C ALA A 400 12.21 -14.26 -5.17
N ASN A 401 12.86 -15.28 -5.70
CA ASN A 401 13.96 -15.15 -6.66
C ASN A 401 13.68 -15.92 -7.94
N PRO A 402 13.94 -15.34 -9.11
CA PRO A 402 13.96 -16.09 -10.36
C PRO A 402 14.98 -17.23 -10.27
N CYS A 403 14.55 -18.45 -10.62
CA CYS A 403 15.42 -19.62 -10.76
C CYS A 403 15.56 -20.05 -12.24
N GLY A 404 14.71 -19.53 -13.12
CA GLY A 404 14.80 -19.72 -14.55
C GLY A 404 13.99 -18.66 -15.27
N VAL A 405 14.62 -17.99 -16.25
CA VAL A 405 14.00 -16.96 -17.09
C VAL A 405 14.44 -17.15 -18.52
N ALA A 406 13.50 -17.09 -19.46
CA ALA A 406 13.82 -17.14 -20.87
C ALA A 406 12.78 -16.43 -21.73
N THR A 407 13.21 -16.06 -22.94
CA THR A 407 12.33 -15.71 -24.03
C THR A 407 12.45 -16.74 -25.17
N GLY A 408 11.41 -16.86 -25.97
CA GLY A 408 11.37 -17.80 -27.09
C GLY A 408 10.63 -17.24 -28.29
N LEU A 409 10.66 -18.00 -29.40
CA LEU A 409 9.86 -17.73 -30.61
C LEU A 409 8.37 -17.95 -30.32
N ASP A 410 8.08 -18.87 -29.39
CA ASP A 410 6.75 -19.14 -28.85
C ASP A 410 6.84 -19.34 -27.34
N GLN A 411 5.68 -19.57 -26.71
CA GLN A 411 5.59 -19.70 -25.25
C GLN A 411 6.16 -21.03 -24.76
N LEU A 412 6.09 -22.09 -25.57
CA LEU A 412 6.62 -23.40 -25.24
C LEU A 412 8.16 -23.36 -25.16
N GLU A 413 8.81 -22.76 -26.17
CA GLU A 413 10.28 -22.58 -26.15
C GLU A 413 10.71 -21.74 -24.95
N ALA A 414 10.01 -20.64 -24.65
CA ALA A 414 10.31 -19.80 -23.48
C ALA A 414 10.22 -20.62 -22.16
N TYR A 415 9.18 -21.46 -22.04
CA TYR A 415 9.01 -22.32 -20.86
C TYR A 415 10.13 -23.38 -20.77
N GLU A 416 10.43 -24.10 -21.86
CA GLU A 416 11.42 -25.15 -21.84
C GLU A 416 12.82 -24.65 -21.49
N LYS A 417 13.22 -23.50 -22.06
CA LYS A 417 14.46 -22.80 -21.75
C LYS A 417 14.49 -22.35 -20.28
N ALA A 418 13.43 -21.71 -19.79
CA ALA A 418 13.36 -21.26 -18.39
C ALA A 418 13.45 -22.43 -17.41
N PHE A 419 12.75 -23.54 -17.70
CA PHE A 419 12.76 -24.74 -16.87
C PHE A 419 14.12 -25.42 -16.87
N GLN A 420 14.86 -25.42 -18.00
CA GLN A 420 16.19 -26.01 -18.14
C GLN A 420 17.22 -25.32 -17.24
N THR A 421 17.06 -24.04 -16.90
CA THR A 421 18.02 -23.29 -16.07
C THR A 421 18.26 -23.95 -14.72
N ASP A 422 17.19 -24.35 -14.03
CA ASP A 422 17.26 -25.03 -12.73
C ASP A 422 15.95 -25.81 -12.48
N ALA A 423 15.82 -26.96 -13.12
CA ALA A 423 14.66 -27.82 -12.98
C ALA A 423 14.40 -28.30 -11.54
N THR A 424 15.47 -28.41 -10.74
CA THR A 424 15.37 -28.79 -9.33
C THR A 424 14.68 -27.71 -8.50
N SER A 425 15.11 -26.46 -8.63
CA SER A 425 14.49 -25.33 -7.90
C SER A 425 13.10 -24.98 -8.47
N ALA A 426 12.85 -25.23 -9.75
CA ALA A 426 11.55 -25.01 -10.39
C ALA A 426 10.43 -25.89 -9.79
N PHE A 427 10.77 -27.02 -9.18
CA PHE A 427 9.78 -27.90 -8.54
C PHE A 427 9.05 -27.18 -7.39
N GLY A 428 7.73 -27.08 -7.50
CA GLY A 428 6.89 -26.34 -6.56
C GLY A 428 7.09 -24.81 -6.62
N GLY A 429 7.60 -24.31 -7.73
CA GLY A 429 7.76 -22.88 -8.00
C GLY A 429 6.50 -22.21 -8.52
N ILE A 430 6.64 -20.92 -8.81
CA ILE A 430 5.65 -20.06 -9.42
C ILE A 430 6.06 -19.77 -10.86
N MET A 431 5.15 -19.92 -11.79
CA MET A 431 5.37 -19.64 -13.22
C MET A 431 4.57 -18.43 -13.67
N ALA A 432 5.23 -17.46 -14.33
CA ALA A 432 4.57 -16.30 -14.92
C ALA A 432 4.87 -16.18 -16.42
N PHE A 433 3.85 -15.79 -17.18
CA PHE A 433 3.90 -15.54 -18.61
C PHE A 433 3.38 -14.14 -18.93
N ASN A 434 4.01 -13.45 -19.89
CA ASN A 434 3.58 -12.12 -20.31
C ASN A 434 2.52 -12.14 -21.44
N GLN A 435 2.09 -13.32 -21.87
CA GLN A 435 1.04 -13.55 -22.88
C GLN A 435 0.02 -14.57 -22.42
N ALA A 436 -1.06 -14.74 -23.17
CA ALA A 436 -2.09 -15.74 -22.87
C ALA A 436 -1.49 -17.14 -22.76
N LEU A 437 -1.89 -17.88 -21.73
CA LEU A 437 -1.33 -19.20 -21.44
C LEU A 437 -1.68 -20.20 -22.56
N ASP A 438 -0.63 -20.81 -23.14
CA ASP A 438 -0.75 -21.77 -24.21
C ASP A 438 -1.00 -23.20 -23.67
N THR A 439 -1.86 -23.95 -24.35
CA THR A 439 -2.18 -25.34 -24.02
C THR A 439 -0.98 -26.28 -24.15
N GLU A 440 -0.07 -26.05 -25.12
CA GLU A 440 1.11 -26.89 -25.31
C GLU A 440 2.09 -26.75 -24.15
N VAL A 441 2.20 -25.57 -23.57
CA VAL A 441 2.99 -25.39 -22.31
C VAL A 441 2.43 -26.28 -21.20
N ILE A 442 1.11 -26.32 -21.03
CA ILE A 442 0.46 -27.13 -19.97
C ILE A 442 0.69 -28.61 -20.23
N ARG A 443 0.52 -29.09 -21.48
CA ARG A 443 0.76 -30.49 -21.88
C ARG A 443 2.21 -30.90 -21.57
N THR A 444 3.16 -30.05 -21.97
CA THR A 444 4.59 -30.29 -21.77
C THR A 444 4.95 -30.28 -20.29
N MET A 445 4.41 -29.34 -19.52
CA MET A 445 4.59 -29.29 -18.08
C MET A 445 4.08 -30.58 -17.41
N PHE A 446 2.93 -31.09 -17.80
CA PHE A 446 2.35 -32.32 -17.26
C PHE A 446 3.18 -33.56 -17.67
N SER A 447 3.62 -33.63 -18.94
CA SER A 447 4.46 -34.73 -19.45
C SER A 447 5.81 -34.80 -18.73
N LYS A 448 6.42 -33.66 -18.43
CA LYS A 448 7.67 -33.53 -17.64
C LYS A 448 7.44 -33.75 -16.14
N LYS A 449 6.18 -33.98 -15.69
CA LYS A 449 5.79 -34.09 -14.27
C LYS A 449 6.28 -32.89 -13.45
N HIS A 450 6.38 -31.72 -14.07
CA HIS A 450 6.76 -30.49 -13.37
C HIS A 450 5.62 -30.05 -12.46
N PHE A 451 5.85 -30.13 -11.17
CA PHE A 451 4.92 -29.64 -10.17
C PHE A 451 5.09 -28.13 -9.99
N VAL A 452 4.00 -27.38 -10.21
CA VAL A 452 3.93 -25.92 -10.07
C VAL A 452 2.85 -25.58 -9.07
N GLU A 453 3.10 -24.64 -8.16
CA GLU A 453 2.10 -24.20 -7.19
C GLU A 453 1.16 -23.14 -7.74
N VAL A 454 1.70 -22.18 -8.50
CA VAL A 454 0.93 -21.07 -9.08
C VAL A 454 1.35 -20.83 -10.52
N ILE A 455 0.40 -20.60 -11.40
CA ILE A 455 0.60 -20.11 -12.76
C ILE A 455 -0.06 -18.76 -12.89
N ILE A 456 0.64 -17.78 -13.50
CA ILE A 456 0.16 -16.42 -13.71
C ILE A 456 0.26 -16.09 -15.19
N ALA A 457 -0.84 -15.59 -15.76
CA ALA A 457 -0.87 -15.11 -17.15
C ALA A 457 -1.89 -13.97 -17.31
N PRO A 458 -1.76 -13.13 -18.35
CA PRO A 458 -2.74 -12.07 -18.61
C PRO A 458 -4.11 -12.63 -19.03
N TYR A 459 -4.14 -13.83 -19.57
CA TYR A 459 -5.36 -14.51 -20.00
C TYR A 459 -5.16 -16.03 -20.02
N VAL A 460 -6.22 -16.78 -19.76
CA VAL A 460 -6.28 -18.25 -19.85
C VAL A 460 -7.53 -18.63 -20.63
N ASN A 461 -7.36 -19.25 -21.80
CA ASN A 461 -8.48 -19.67 -22.63
C ASN A 461 -9.19 -20.90 -22.06
N GLU A 462 -10.35 -21.25 -22.62
CA GLU A 462 -11.18 -22.37 -22.12
C GLU A 462 -10.50 -23.75 -22.30
N ASP A 463 -9.69 -23.93 -23.34
CA ASP A 463 -8.96 -25.18 -23.56
C ASP A 463 -7.86 -25.36 -22.52
N ALA A 464 -7.12 -24.27 -22.21
CA ALA A 464 -6.12 -24.25 -21.15
C ALA A 464 -6.76 -24.52 -19.78
N LYS A 465 -7.93 -23.93 -19.49
CA LYS A 465 -8.67 -24.18 -18.25
C LYS A 465 -9.09 -25.66 -18.12
N ARG A 466 -9.56 -26.27 -19.23
CA ARG A 466 -9.92 -27.69 -19.25
C ARG A 466 -8.74 -28.60 -18.91
N LEU A 467 -7.57 -28.35 -19.51
CA LEU A 467 -6.36 -29.11 -19.20
C LEU A 467 -5.89 -28.89 -17.74
N LEU A 468 -5.88 -27.65 -17.27
CA LEU A 468 -5.49 -27.32 -15.90
C LEU A 468 -6.41 -27.99 -14.86
N ALA A 469 -7.68 -28.22 -15.18
CA ALA A 469 -8.62 -28.92 -14.30
C ALA A 469 -8.20 -30.36 -13.96
N GLU A 470 -7.33 -30.99 -14.76
CA GLU A 470 -6.74 -32.30 -14.44
C GLU A 470 -5.84 -32.25 -13.19
N LYS A 471 -5.33 -31.06 -12.85
CA LYS A 471 -4.49 -30.79 -11.67
C LYS A 471 -5.13 -29.68 -10.80
N PRO A 472 -6.26 -29.94 -10.13
CA PRO A 472 -7.09 -28.93 -9.48
C PRO A 472 -6.38 -28.18 -8.33
N ASN A 473 -5.26 -28.70 -7.84
CA ASN A 473 -4.48 -28.06 -6.79
C ASN A 473 -3.57 -26.93 -7.28
N ILE A 474 -3.30 -26.85 -8.59
CA ILE A 474 -2.53 -25.74 -9.18
C ILE A 474 -3.38 -24.48 -9.12
N ARG A 475 -2.83 -23.42 -8.55
CA ARG A 475 -3.49 -22.12 -8.52
C ARG A 475 -3.24 -21.39 -9.83
N VAL A 476 -4.29 -20.87 -10.42
CA VAL A 476 -4.20 -20.15 -11.70
C VAL A 476 -4.72 -18.73 -11.50
N LEU A 477 -3.84 -17.77 -11.74
CA LEU A 477 -4.11 -16.34 -11.58
C LEU A 477 -4.14 -15.66 -12.95
N ILE A 478 -5.17 -14.88 -13.18
CA ILE A 478 -5.26 -13.96 -14.31
C ILE A 478 -4.98 -12.56 -13.80
N VAL A 479 -3.95 -11.90 -14.34
CA VAL A 479 -3.63 -10.50 -14.08
C VAL A 479 -3.56 -9.79 -15.43
N PRO A 480 -4.53 -8.91 -15.75
CA PRO A 480 -4.57 -8.30 -17.07
C PRO A 480 -3.37 -7.38 -17.29
N LEU A 481 -2.76 -7.48 -18.47
CA LEU A 481 -1.80 -6.51 -18.99
C LEU A 481 -2.54 -5.49 -19.86
N VAL A 482 -2.57 -4.23 -19.46
CA VAL A 482 -3.28 -3.16 -20.16
C VAL A 482 -2.37 -2.54 -21.22
N SER A 483 -2.87 -2.34 -22.44
CA SER A 483 -2.15 -1.66 -23.50
C SER A 483 -2.32 -0.16 -23.39
N GLY A 484 -1.22 0.58 -23.25
CA GLY A 484 -1.21 2.05 -23.31
C GLY A 484 -1.53 2.73 -21.97
N GLY A 485 -0.73 3.69 -21.64
CA GLY A 485 -0.75 4.51 -20.42
C GLY A 485 0.67 4.64 -19.89
N GLU A 486 1.06 5.83 -19.47
CA GLU A 486 2.30 5.99 -18.73
C GLU A 486 2.18 5.19 -17.41
N PRO A 487 3.23 4.40 -17.05
CA PRO A 487 3.23 3.72 -15.76
C PRO A 487 3.09 4.76 -14.66
N LYS A 488 2.05 4.67 -13.85
CA LYS A 488 1.94 5.51 -12.66
C LYS A 488 3.16 5.21 -11.79
N LYS A 489 3.89 6.26 -11.43
CA LYS A 489 5.01 6.16 -10.50
C LYS A 489 4.51 5.56 -9.19
N GLN A 490 4.87 4.32 -8.94
CA GLN A 490 4.54 3.63 -7.71
C GLN A 490 5.63 3.90 -6.68
N MET A 491 5.27 3.96 -5.41
CA MET A 491 6.22 4.02 -4.32
C MET A 491 6.39 2.62 -3.72
N GLU A 492 7.63 2.21 -3.54
CA GLU A 492 7.96 0.96 -2.87
C GLU A 492 8.16 1.17 -1.39
N MET A 493 7.63 0.25 -0.59
CA MET A 493 7.63 0.32 0.86
C MET A 493 8.33 -0.87 1.49
N LYS A 494 9.27 -0.59 2.38
CA LYS A 494 9.91 -1.62 3.19
C LYS A 494 9.77 -1.31 4.66
N ARG A 495 9.08 -2.17 5.39
CA ARG A 495 8.96 -2.03 6.84
C ARG A 495 10.30 -2.31 7.53
N ILE A 496 10.70 -1.43 8.45
CA ILE A 496 11.82 -1.63 9.37
C ILE A 496 11.31 -1.55 10.81
N GLY A 497 12.12 -1.93 11.78
CA GLY A 497 11.72 -1.86 13.18
C GLY A 497 11.28 -0.45 13.58
N GLY A 498 9.98 -0.27 13.86
CA GLY A 498 9.41 1.02 14.25
C GLY A 498 9.25 2.06 13.15
N GLY A 499 9.58 1.74 11.89
CA GLY A 499 9.53 2.70 10.78
C GLY A 499 9.19 2.09 9.43
N LEU A 500 9.28 2.93 8.40
CA LEU A 500 9.04 2.60 7.01
C LEU A 500 10.11 3.29 6.14
N LEU A 501 10.74 2.52 5.26
CA LEU A 501 11.49 3.07 4.13
C LEU A 501 10.54 3.19 2.95
N LEU A 502 10.54 4.35 2.31
CA LEU A 502 9.73 4.66 1.15
C LEU A 502 10.66 5.16 0.04
N GLN A 503 10.53 4.62 -1.16
CA GLN A 503 11.29 5.03 -2.33
C GLN A 503 10.42 5.01 -3.59
N SER A 504 10.83 5.71 -4.64
CA SER A 504 10.23 5.49 -5.97
C SER A 504 10.51 4.08 -6.45
N ALA A 505 9.56 3.49 -7.19
CA ALA A 505 9.81 2.21 -7.83
C ALA A 505 11.02 2.31 -8.76
N ASP A 506 11.76 1.22 -8.87
CA ASP A 506 12.79 1.07 -9.89
C ASP A 506 12.12 0.79 -11.25
N ASP A 507 11.81 1.86 -11.98
CA ASP A 507 11.22 1.83 -13.32
C ASP A 507 12.28 1.89 -14.44
N PHE A 508 13.57 2.01 -14.07
CA PHE A 508 14.65 2.07 -15.03
C PHE A 508 14.85 0.73 -15.75
N MET A 509 14.80 0.78 -17.09
CA MET A 509 15.08 -0.35 -17.96
C MET A 509 16.25 -0.01 -18.88
N VAL A 510 17.22 -0.94 -18.95
CA VAL A 510 18.34 -0.83 -19.87
C VAL A 510 17.86 -1.22 -21.27
N GLU A 511 18.06 -0.31 -22.23
CA GLU A 511 17.79 -0.54 -23.66
C GLU A 511 19.09 -0.45 -24.45
N GLU A 512 19.12 -1.07 -25.65
CA GLU A 512 20.32 -1.16 -26.52
C GLU A 512 20.92 0.21 -26.83
N ASN A 513 20.08 1.21 -27.07
CA ASN A 513 20.46 2.57 -27.41
C ASN A 513 20.54 3.52 -26.20
N SER A 514 20.53 2.98 -25.00
CA SER A 514 20.62 3.82 -23.78
C SER A 514 21.94 4.61 -23.77
N PRO A 515 21.90 5.94 -23.61
CA PRO A 515 23.11 6.77 -23.55
C PRO A 515 24.00 6.45 -22.37
N THR A 516 23.46 5.78 -21.35
CA THR A 516 24.19 5.34 -20.16
C THR A 516 25.00 4.06 -20.41
N LEU A 517 24.71 3.33 -21.50
CA LEU A 517 25.37 2.08 -21.87
C LEU A 517 26.67 2.35 -22.62
N LYS A 518 27.84 2.22 -21.96
CA LYS A 518 29.16 2.50 -22.53
C LYS A 518 30.02 1.25 -22.53
N VAL A 519 30.60 0.87 -23.68
CA VAL A 519 31.64 -0.15 -23.76
C VAL A 519 32.95 0.45 -23.28
N VAL A 520 33.52 -0.10 -22.20
CA VAL A 520 34.74 0.39 -21.57
C VAL A 520 35.95 -0.50 -21.80
N SER A 521 35.78 -1.71 -22.34
CA SER A 521 36.84 -2.64 -22.71
C SER A 521 37.31 -2.46 -24.15
N ILE A 522 38.52 -3.00 -24.46
CA ILE A 522 39.06 -3.07 -25.83
C ILE A 522 38.18 -3.95 -26.71
N LYS A 523 37.82 -5.16 -26.22
CA LYS A 523 36.87 -6.05 -26.90
C LYS A 523 35.48 -5.41 -26.86
N LYS A 524 34.84 -5.31 -28.03
CA LYS A 524 33.44 -4.87 -28.12
C LYS A 524 32.53 -6.09 -28.11
N PRO A 525 31.36 -6.03 -27.46
CA PRO A 525 30.39 -7.11 -27.55
C PRO A 525 29.82 -7.20 -28.97
N THR A 526 29.53 -8.40 -29.43
CA THR A 526 28.76 -8.66 -30.62
C THR A 526 27.30 -8.24 -30.43
N PRO A 527 26.52 -8.02 -31.51
CA PRO A 527 25.09 -7.71 -31.40
C PRO A 527 24.32 -8.76 -30.59
N LYS A 528 24.68 -10.04 -30.71
CA LYS A 528 24.07 -11.13 -29.95
C LYS A 528 24.42 -11.06 -28.46
N GLU A 529 25.72 -10.88 -28.17
CA GLU A 529 26.14 -10.66 -26.75
C GLU A 529 25.43 -9.45 -26.14
N MET A 530 25.21 -8.38 -26.93
CA MET A 530 24.49 -7.20 -26.46
C MET A 530 23.05 -7.50 -26.10
N GLN A 531 22.31 -8.21 -26.95
CA GLN A 531 20.93 -8.64 -26.66
C GLN A 531 20.87 -9.50 -25.39
N ASP A 532 21.80 -10.46 -25.26
CA ASP A 532 21.89 -11.33 -24.09
C ASP A 532 22.28 -10.55 -22.81
N MET A 533 23.16 -9.55 -22.90
CA MET A 533 23.54 -8.67 -21.79
C MET A 533 22.34 -7.86 -21.29
N ILE A 534 21.55 -7.29 -22.21
CA ILE A 534 20.33 -6.53 -21.85
C ILE A 534 19.29 -7.44 -21.23
N PHE A 535 19.10 -8.65 -21.78
CA PHE A 535 18.22 -9.66 -21.17
C PHE A 535 18.69 -10.02 -19.77
N ALA A 536 19.98 -10.32 -19.58
CA ALA A 536 20.55 -10.69 -18.28
C ALA A 536 20.41 -9.57 -17.26
N MET A 537 20.60 -8.29 -17.66
CA MET A 537 20.44 -7.14 -16.76
C MET A 537 18.97 -6.94 -16.34
N ARG A 538 18.01 -7.16 -17.25
CA ARG A 538 16.58 -7.18 -16.89
C ARG A 538 16.26 -8.24 -15.86
N VAL A 539 16.85 -9.43 -15.96
CA VAL A 539 16.68 -10.49 -14.95
C VAL A 539 17.36 -10.13 -13.66
N ALA A 540 18.60 -9.61 -13.68
CA ALA A 540 19.38 -9.27 -12.50
C ALA A 540 18.66 -8.26 -11.59
N LYS A 541 17.88 -7.34 -12.17
CA LYS A 541 17.03 -6.38 -11.44
C LYS A 541 16.09 -7.04 -10.43
N PHE A 542 15.57 -8.23 -10.72
CA PHE A 542 14.59 -8.95 -9.89
C PHE A 542 15.23 -10.02 -8.98
N ILE A 543 16.55 -10.07 -8.94
CA ILE A 543 17.29 -11.02 -8.12
C ILE A 543 17.85 -10.31 -6.89
N LYS A 544 17.71 -10.95 -5.75
CA LYS A 544 18.24 -10.39 -4.50
C LYS A 544 19.75 -10.24 -4.55
N SER A 545 20.25 -9.04 -4.23
CA SER A 545 21.68 -8.69 -4.19
C SER A 545 22.46 -9.58 -3.17
N ASN A 546 23.71 -9.93 -3.42
CA ASN A 546 24.42 -9.73 -4.67
C ASN A 546 23.88 -10.70 -5.72
N ALA A 547 23.60 -10.18 -6.93
CA ALA A 547 23.05 -10.96 -8.04
C ALA A 547 24.07 -11.11 -9.18
N ILE A 548 24.28 -12.37 -9.61
CA ILE A 548 25.05 -12.72 -10.82
C ILE A 548 24.20 -13.64 -11.70
N VAL A 549 24.03 -13.25 -12.96
CA VAL A 549 23.23 -13.98 -13.96
C VAL A 549 24.07 -14.33 -15.16
N PHE A 550 24.33 -15.60 -15.37
CA PHE A 550 24.88 -16.10 -16.64
C PHE A 550 23.74 -16.32 -17.64
N CYS A 551 23.93 -15.84 -18.86
CA CYS A 551 22.91 -15.87 -19.90
C CYS A 551 23.54 -16.17 -21.26
N ARG A 552 22.77 -16.84 -22.13
CA ARG A 552 23.05 -17.02 -23.55
C ARG A 552 21.73 -17.33 -24.28
N ASP A 553 21.58 -16.83 -25.50
CA ASP A 553 20.37 -17.03 -26.35
C ASP A 553 19.07 -16.60 -25.63
N GLN A 554 19.14 -15.48 -24.91
CA GLN A 554 18.04 -14.93 -24.10
C GLN A 554 17.43 -15.97 -23.14
N MET A 555 18.29 -16.76 -22.54
CA MET A 555 17.99 -17.76 -21.52
C MET A 555 19.00 -17.65 -20.41
N THR A 556 18.56 -17.69 -19.15
CA THR A 556 19.44 -17.84 -18.00
C THR A 556 20.08 -19.23 -18.01
N LEU A 557 21.37 -19.30 -17.72
CA LEU A 557 22.11 -20.56 -17.62
C LEU A 557 22.41 -20.92 -16.17
N GLY A 558 22.61 -19.91 -15.34
CA GLY A 558 22.85 -20.04 -13.92
C GLY A 558 22.63 -18.72 -13.20
N ILE A 559 22.05 -18.77 -12.03
CA ILE A 559 21.69 -17.62 -11.20
C ILE A 559 22.27 -17.78 -9.81
N GLY A 560 23.05 -16.78 -9.38
CA GLY A 560 23.51 -16.61 -8.00
C GLY A 560 22.81 -15.43 -7.36
N ALA A 561 22.11 -15.66 -6.25
CA ALA A 561 21.25 -14.71 -5.60
C ALA A 561 21.54 -14.59 -4.10
N GLY A 562 21.44 -13.39 -3.55
CA GLY A 562 21.38 -13.15 -2.11
C GLY A 562 22.65 -13.47 -1.33
N GLN A 563 23.82 -13.47 -1.96
CA GLN A 563 25.09 -13.76 -1.30
C GLN A 563 25.78 -12.48 -0.80
N MET A 564 26.56 -12.62 0.28
CA MET A 564 27.33 -11.51 0.84
C MET A 564 28.48 -11.09 -0.06
N SER A 565 29.00 -12.00 -0.89
CA SER A 565 30.08 -11.77 -1.84
C SER A 565 29.61 -12.01 -3.28
N ARG A 566 30.03 -11.15 -4.23
CA ARG A 566 29.79 -11.33 -5.68
C ARG A 566 30.49 -12.56 -6.23
N VAL A 567 31.67 -12.84 -5.72
CA VAL A 567 32.42 -14.06 -6.06
C VAL A 567 31.63 -15.32 -5.70
N ASP A 568 30.99 -15.33 -4.53
CA ASP A 568 30.17 -16.48 -4.12
C ASP A 568 28.91 -16.61 -4.98
N SER A 569 28.26 -15.48 -5.34
CA SER A 569 27.15 -15.49 -6.30
C SER A 569 27.58 -16.04 -7.65
N ALA A 570 28.77 -15.66 -8.16
CA ALA A 570 29.31 -16.18 -9.41
C ALA A 570 29.55 -17.70 -9.35
N ARG A 571 30.15 -18.20 -8.27
CA ARG A 571 30.38 -19.62 -8.04
C ARG A 571 29.10 -20.42 -7.92
N ILE A 572 28.09 -19.89 -7.20
CA ILE A 572 26.78 -20.53 -7.07
C ILE A 572 26.08 -20.59 -8.43
N ALA A 573 26.11 -19.50 -9.20
CA ALA A 573 25.55 -19.49 -10.54
C ALA A 573 26.19 -20.55 -11.45
N ALA A 574 27.53 -20.66 -11.40
CA ALA A 574 28.27 -21.65 -12.15
C ALA A 574 28.00 -23.09 -11.70
N PHE A 575 27.90 -23.31 -10.40
CA PHE A 575 27.50 -24.59 -9.82
C PHE A 575 26.13 -25.02 -10.32
N LYS A 576 25.13 -24.13 -10.26
CA LYS A 576 23.78 -24.37 -10.76
C LYS A 576 23.75 -24.71 -12.25
N ALA A 577 24.51 -24.00 -13.06
CA ALA A 577 24.65 -24.31 -14.49
C ALA A 577 25.24 -25.70 -14.73
N THR A 578 26.25 -26.10 -13.95
CA THR A 578 26.86 -27.44 -14.02
C THR A 578 25.84 -28.53 -13.66
N GLU A 579 25.09 -28.35 -12.60
CA GLU A 579 24.01 -29.28 -12.20
C GLU A 579 22.92 -29.43 -13.28
N ALA A 580 22.64 -28.33 -14.01
CA ALA A 580 21.72 -28.33 -15.12
C ALA A 580 22.34 -28.84 -16.44
N ASN A 581 23.58 -29.31 -16.45
CA ASN A 581 24.37 -29.69 -17.64
C ASN A 581 24.44 -28.54 -18.69
N SER A 582 24.43 -27.29 -18.24
CA SER A 582 24.50 -26.09 -19.07
C SER A 582 25.94 -25.56 -19.15
N SER A 583 26.47 -25.44 -20.36
CA SER A 583 27.82 -24.88 -20.56
C SER A 583 27.80 -23.37 -20.46
N LEU A 584 28.67 -22.79 -19.63
CA LEU A 584 28.86 -21.34 -19.48
C LEU A 584 29.85 -20.74 -20.51
N LYS A 585 30.48 -21.57 -21.34
CA LYS A 585 31.41 -21.08 -22.38
C LYS A 585 30.71 -20.14 -23.35
N ASN A 586 31.31 -18.97 -23.58
CA ASN A 586 30.75 -17.89 -24.41
C ASN A 586 29.40 -17.36 -23.91
N SER A 587 29.12 -17.45 -22.63
CA SER A 587 27.97 -16.78 -22.02
C SER A 587 28.25 -15.30 -21.77
N VAL A 588 27.19 -14.53 -21.60
CA VAL A 588 27.27 -13.19 -21.03
C VAL A 588 26.89 -13.21 -19.57
N VAL A 589 27.33 -12.22 -18.79
CA VAL A 589 27.02 -12.09 -17.37
C VAL A 589 26.49 -10.72 -17.06
N ALA A 590 25.42 -10.65 -16.24
CA ALA A 590 24.97 -9.43 -15.59
C ALA A 590 25.25 -9.46 -14.11
N SER A 591 25.67 -8.30 -13.58
CA SER A 591 25.81 -8.04 -12.14
C SER A 591 24.90 -6.87 -11.74
N ASP A 592 24.17 -7.01 -10.63
CA ASP A 592 23.26 -5.98 -10.10
C ASP A 592 23.96 -4.70 -9.63
N ALA A 593 25.28 -4.77 -9.34
CA ALA A 593 26.12 -3.63 -9.00
C ALA A 593 27.55 -3.81 -9.54
N PHE A 594 28.40 -2.80 -9.38
CA PHE A 594 29.78 -2.83 -9.83
C PHE A 594 30.62 -3.90 -9.13
N PHE A 595 31.68 -4.37 -9.80
CA PHE A 595 32.71 -5.20 -9.18
C PHE A 595 33.65 -4.33 -8.36
N PRO A 596 33.78 -4.55 -7.03
CA PRO A 596 34.67 -3.74 -6.19
C PRO A 596 36.15 -4.08 -6.42
N PHE A 597 36.47 -5.27 -6.94
CA PHE A 597 37.80 -5.78 -7.22
C PHE A 597 37.77 -6.66 -8.47
N ARG A 598 38.94 -6.93 -9.07
CA ARG A 598 39.06 -7.75 -10.27
C ARG A 598 38.68 -9.23 -10.05
N ASP A 599 38.79 -9.73 -8.82
CA ASP A 599 38.54 -11.14 -8.46
C ASP A 599 37.18 -11.66 -8.91
N GLY A 600 36.15 -10.82 -8.84
CA GLY A 600 34.84 -11.15 -9.36
C GLY A 600 34.87 -11.40 -10.88
N LEU A 601 35.55 -10.58 -11.64
CA LEU A 601 35.67 -10.73 -13.09
C LEU A 601 36.58 -11.92 -13.45
N ASP A 602 37.69 -12.14 -12.74
CA ASP A 602 38.59 -13.27 -12.93
C ASP A 602 37.83 -14.60 -12.81
N VAL A 603 36.98 -14.75 -11.79
CA VAL A 603 36.12 -15.91 -11.61
C VAL A 603 35.13 -16.10 -12.77
N LEU A 604 34.53 -15.01 -13.29
CA LEU A 604 33.65 -15.12 -14.47
C LEU A 604 34.42 -15.58 -15.72
N ALA A 605 35.65 -15.12 -15.90
CA ALA A 605 36.54 -15.53 -16.97
C ALA A 605 36.88 -17.03 -16.88
N GLU A 606 37.17 -17.56 -15.69
CA GLU A 606 37.42 -18.97 -15.46
C GLU A 606 36.25 -19.87 -15.89
N PHE A 607 35.00 -19.39 -15.71
CA PHE A 607 33.80 -20.09 -16.14
C PHE A 607 33.48 -19.89 -17.63
N GLY A 608 34.25 -19.07 -18.34
CA GLY A 608 34.16 -18.90 -19.80
C GLY A 608 33.19 -17.80 -20.26
N ALA A 609 32.91 -16.82 -19.41
CA ALA A 609 32.17 -15.63 -19.80
C ALA A 609 32.89 -14.87 -20.92
N SER A 610 32.16 -14.39 -21.93
CA SER A 610 32.68 -13.62 -23.05
C SER A 610 32.39 -12.14 -22.99
N ALA A 611 31.34 -11.75 -22.25
CA ALA A 611 30.95 -10.37 -22.03
C ALA A 611 30.26 -10.19 -20.67
N VAL A 612 30.38 -8.99 -20.10
CA VAL A 612 29.84 -8.63 -18.77
C VAL A 612 29.14 -7.28 -18.88
N ILE A 613 27.98 -7.14 -18.22
CA ILE A 613 27.27 -5.88 -18.02
C ILE A 613 27.13 -5.59 -16.52
N GLN A 614 27.49 -4.37 -16.13
CA GLN A 614 27.41 -3.88 -14.73
C GLN A 614 27.14 -2.38 -14.70
N PRO A 615 26.66 -1.79 -13.58
CA PRO A 615 26.47 -0.36 -13.47
C PRO A 615 27.76 0.47 -13.53
N GLY A 616 28.94 -0.07 -13.14
CA GLY A 616 30.18 0.69 -12.98
C GLY A 616 30.12 1.66 -11.79
N GLY A 617 31.14 2.53 -11.66
CA GLY A 617 31.24 3.54 -10.61
C GLY A 617 32.05 3.14 -9.39
N SER A 618 32.82 2.04 -9.45
CA SER A 618 33.80 1.68 -8.45
C SER A 618 35.04 2.57 -8.51
N VAL A 619 35.63 2.87 -7.38
CA VAL A 619 36.98 3.49 -7.31
C VAL A 619 38.04 2.65 -8.03
N ARG A 620 37.79 1.35 -8.23
CA ARG A 620 38.68 0.39 -8.89
C ARG A 620 38.18 -0.05 -10.26
N ASP A 621 37.34 0.72 -10.94
CA ASP A 621 36.86 0.38 -12.28
C ASP A 621 38.02 0.15 -13.27
N ASP A 622 39.11 0.92 -13.17
CA ASP A 622 40.29 0.76 -14.02
C ASP A 622 40.92 -0.64 -13.85
N GLU A 623 41.00 -1.15 -12.62
CA GLU A 623 41.51 -2.50 -12.32
C GLU A 623 40.60 -3.59 -12.94
N VAL A 624 39.29 -3.43 -12.83
CA VAL A 624 38.30 -4.35 -13.40
C VAL A 624 38.32 -4.32 -14.93
N ILE A 625 38.46 -3.13 -15.52
CA ILE A 625 38.59 -2.95 -16.98
C ILE A 625 39.88 -3.58 -17.49
N ALA A 626 41.00 -3.41 -16.76
CA ALA A 626 42.29 -4.03 -17.11
C ALA A 626 42.14 -5.57 -17.11
N ALA A 627 41.54 -6.16 -16.07
CA ALA A 627 41.26 -7.61 -16.01
C ALA A 627 40.36 -8.07 -17.18
N ALA A 628 39.33 -7.30 -17.53
CA ALA A 628 38.48 -7.61 -18.70
C ALA A 628 39.30 -7.65 -19.98
N ASN A 629 40.24 -6.72 -20.18
CA ASN A 629 41.11 -6.67 -21.35
C ASN A 629 42.10 -7.85 -21.37
N GLU A 630 42.68 -8.22 -20.23
CA GLU A 630 43.57 -9.39 -20.07
C GLU A 630 42.83 -10.67 -20.47
N HIS A 631 41.60 -10.87 -20.00
CA HIS A 631 40.77 -12.04 -20.30
C HIS A 631 40.04 -11.96 -21.64
N LYS A 632 40.18 -10.85 -22.39
CA LYS A 632 39.45 -10.59 -23.64
C LYS A 632 37.94 -10.66 -23.49
N ILE A 633 37.43 -10.17 -22.37
CA ILE A 633 36.01 -10.04 -22.06
C ILE A 633 35.53 -8.63 -22.48
N ALA A 634 34.38 -8.54 -23.13
CA ALA A 634 33.73 -7.26 -23.35
C ALA A 634 33.02 -6.83 -22.04
N ILE A 635 33.30 -5.61 -21.56
CA ILE A 635 32.60 -5.08 -20.38
C ILE A 635 31.89 -3.77 -20.72
N ARG A 636 30.68 -3.61 -20.17
CA ARG A 636 29.80 -2.48 -20.41
C ARG A 636 29.10 -2.03 -19.14
#